data_1b1ead16368ebb0ec2a85c613770f97d
#
_entry.id   1b1ead16368ebb0ec2a85c613770f97d
#
_cell.length_a   1.000
_cell.length_b   1.000
_cell.length_c   1.000
_cell.angle_alpha   90.00
_cell.angle_beta   90.00
_cell.angle_gamma   90.00
#
_symmetry.space_group_name_H-M   'P 1'
#
loop_
_entity.id
_entity.type
_entity.pdbx_description
1 polymer ?
#
loop_
_entity_poly.entity_id
_entity_poly.type
_entity_poly.pdbx_seq_one_letter_code
_entity_poly.pdbx_strand_id
1 'polypeptide(L)'
;MKKFGARENNMGQVRAPRSLRAGAALKFIDGRGEGPFVTKVSAVAGLMAVASVSSAEAQPASDLPPVNVDAPIARAKPTASKPTAEQVRARNALRRAARQQGAQQAAVAFPNAGGLAAPDANPYADAAEPYKVNRVQASGKFPEPLLNTPKTITVMSKEVLQDKHVTALKEIGRSTAGVTLGSGEGGNAFGDRFFIRGFDARNDVFIDGIRDPAVSIRENFFTEQVEILRGPASSYAGRGTAGGAINIVTKQAGDTNFKRMDTEFGTDQQKRVTLDVNQTISPTFSVRTGGLFQDSNVAGRNYVTDDRWGAFLSTKWTPIDDLKITTNYVHTDLSGYPDFGVPYYKQGNVPVTSAGIPRGTWYGFLNRDFQTARQDFGTAAAEYKINEAITLTSKFRGEHSLLNYIGTLPQNPNTTSPNPLLWTTTASAQSRYQTVDVWANQNDATFKLDTGGVKHTAVLGTEFSNENISIDRYTGLSSELFGGGSTSTGAVTGVNVYSPQYTNIPFSITPSLVGNPTRYGVNTNSVYVMDTANWRDTLILNGGVRYDGYNMSSSTNSPKYLKMNADLVNYNVGLVYKPMPIGSIYAAYATSANPFGSELDATGTDYGGVPANTAILLGPERNKAAELGTKWELVDRHLLVSAALFQTTKDNARETVNGLLTSGAAYRIQGIDIEAEGKLTDRWSIFGGLVLMQSKVTQSGVASNIGLQLANIAHQSFSMLSKYKLDSGWEIGGQAVYRSKVYGGTFAANTGNELPSYWRFDAFVEKQIDKNWTMKLYAQNLTNKLYYDTLYRSAVPFVAVAPGRAFYIITTAKF
;
A
#
# COMPACT_ATOMS: atom_id res chain seq x y z
N MET A 1 -39.52 60.20 18.18
CA MET A 1 -40.90 60.19 17.57
C MET A 1 -40.91 59.31 16.34
N LYS A 2 -41.82 58.35 16.32
CA LYS A 2 -42.40 57.59 15.20
C LYS A 2 -41.37 56.76 14.37
N LYS A 3 -41.28 55.41 14.50
CA LYS A 3 -42.19 54.32 14.22
C LYS A 3 -42.36 54.04 12.71
N PHE A 4 -42.13 52.77 12.37
CA PHE A 4 -42.58 51.85 11.31
C PHE A 4 -41.40 51.37 10.47
N GLY A 5 -41.20 50.07 10.20
CA GLY A 5 -41.95 48.84 10.52
C GLY A 5 -41.23 47.66 9.84
N ALA A 6 -41.28 46.57 10.52
CA ALA A 6 -40.69 45.29 10.09
C ALA A 6 -41.37 44.74 8.82
N ARG A 7 -40.63 44.00 8.03
CA ARG A 7 -41.11 42.76 7.43
C ARG A 7 -39.93 41.80 7.18
N GLU A 8 -39.93 40.78 7.98
CA GLU A 8 -39.26 39.50 7.72
C GLU A 8 -39.78 38.91 6.40
N ASN A 9 -38.89 38.44 5.58
CA ASN A 9 -39.22 37.40 4.62
C ASN A 9 -38.22 36.24 4.76
N ASN A 10 -38.63 35.34 5.58
CA ASN A 10 -38.16 33.96 5.68
C ASN A 10 -38.44 33.29 4.36
N MET A 11 -37.43 33.02 3.52
CA MET A 11 -37.50 32.01 2.47
C MET A 11 -36.62 30.85 2.90
N GLY A 12 -37.26 29.88 3.56
CA GLY A 12 -36.72 28.57 3.79
C GLY A 12 -36.34 27.90 2.48
N GLN A 13 -35.09 27.62 2.32
CA GLN A 13 -34.63 26.68 1.30
C GLN A 13 -35.11 25.27 1.69
N VAL A 14 -36.16 24.83 1.04
CA VAL A 14 -36.60 23.44 1.05
C VAL A 14 -35.56 22.63 0.30
N ARG A 15 -34.70 21.94 1.03
CA ARG A 15 -33.89 20.85 0.46
C ARG A 15 -34.84 19.71 0.10
N ALA A 16 -34.89 19.34 -1.17
CA ALA A 16 -35.53 18.13 -1.60
C ALA A 16 -34.88 16.91 -0.92
N PRO A 17 -35.64 15.97 -0.38
CA PRO A 17 -35.09 14.76 0.21
C PRO A 17 -34.45 13.91 -0.90
N ARG A 18 -33.20 13.60 -0.79
CA ARG A 18 -32.55 12.52 -1.56
C ARG A 18 -33.26 11.21 -1.18
N SER A 19 -33.97 10.65 -2.11
CA SER A 19 -34.64 9.37 -1.96
C SER A 19 -33.60 8.28 -1.69
N LEU A 20 -33.68 7.66 -0.52
CA LEU A 20 -33.08 6.37 -0.21
C LEU A 20 -33.63 5.33 -1.22
N ARG A 21 -32.85 4.99 -2.21
CA ARG A 21 -33.08 3.77 -3.00
C ARG A 21 -32.34 2.61 -2.32
N ALA A 22 -32.93 2.08 -1.28
CA ALA A 22 -32.74 0.70 -0.87
C ALA A 22 -33.59 -0.18 -1.80
N GLY A 23 -32.95 -0.84 -2.74
CA GLY A 23 -33.59 -1.74 -3.68
C GLY A 23 -32.53 -2.55 -4.37
N ALA A 24 -31.85 -3.45 -3.62
CA ALA A 24 -31.05 -4.52 -4.21
C ALA A 24 -32.03 -5.61 -4.71
N ALA A 25 -32.65 -5.38 -5.86
CA ALA A 25 -33.24 -6.45 -6.64
C ALA A 25 -32.19 -6.88 -7.65
N LEU A 26 -31.72 -8.12 -7.53
CA LEU A 26 -31.02 -8.83 -8.60
C LEU A 26 -31.91 -8.81 -9.85
N LYS A 27 -31.69 -7.86 -10.73
CA LYS A 27 -32.13 -7.95 -12.12
C LYS A 27 -30.95 -8.32 -12.96
N PHE A 28 -30.94 -9.52 -13.47
CA PHE A 28 -30.16 -9.87 -14.65
C PHE A 28 -30.58 -8.89 -15.76
N ILE A 29 -29.64 -8.03 -16.14
CA ILE A 29 -29.81 -7.18 -17.31
C ILE A 29 -29.13 -7.91 -18.46
N ASP A 30 -29.94 -8.46 -19.33
CA ASP A 30 -29.57 -8.81 -20.69
C ASP A 30 -29.40 -7.50 -21.47
N GLY A 31 -28.27 -7.27 -22.11
CA GLY A 31 -28.13 -6.11 -22.96
C GLY A 31 -26.73 -5.49 -23.09
N ARG A 32 -25.88 -6.16 -23.87
CA ARG A 32 -24.84 -5.58 -24.73
C ARG A 32 -23.96 -4.48 -24.15
N GLY A 33 -22.83 -4.92 -23.63
CA GLY A 33 -21.64 -4.16 -23.35
C GLY A 33 -20.54 -5.12 -22.95
N GLU A 34 -19.80 -5.63 -23.92
CA GLU A 34 -18.77 -6.66 -23.73
C GLU A 34 -17.66 -6.17 -22.80
N GLY A 35 -17.65 -6.68 -21.57
CA GLY A 35 -16.51 -6.64 -20.68
C GLY A 35 -15.95 -8.06 -20.51
N PRO A 36 -14.73 -8.36 -20.94
CA PRO A 36 -14.23 -9.74 -21.03
C PRO A 36 -13.81 -10.38 -19.69
N PHE A 37 -14.07 -9.72 -18.56
CA PHE A 37 -13.48 -10.12 -17.28
C PHE A 37 -14.13 -11.36 -16.64
N VAL A 38 -15.45 -11.47 -16.66
CA VAL A 38 -16.17 -12.60 -16.01
C VAL A 38 -16.00 -13.91 -16.76
N THR A 39 -15.90 -13.86 -18.08
CA THR A 39 -15.70 -15.05 -18.93
C THR A 39 -14.29 -15.63 -18.84
N LYS A 40 -13.28 -14.83 -18.50
CA LYS A 40 -11.89 -15.30 -18.37
C LYS A 40 -11.55 -15.97 -17.03
N VAL A 41 -12.26 -15.61 -15.96
CA VAL A 41 -12.04 -16.22 -14.64
C VAL A 41 -12.60 -17.66 -14.58
N SER A 42 -13.68 -17.93 -15.28
CA SER A 42 -14.25 -19.30 -15.37
C SER A 42 -13.42 -20.27 -16.22
N ALA A 43 -12.64 -19.75 -17.19
CA ALA A 43 -11.75 -20.58 -18.04
C ALA A 43 -10.45 -20.97 -17.36
N VAL A 44 -9.99 -20.24 -16.32
CA VAL A 44 -8.72 -20.51 -15.64
C VAL A 44 -8.83 -21.64 -14.61
N ALA A 45 -10.00 -21.86 -14.03
CA ALA A 45 -10.21 -23.03 -13.14
C ALA A 45 -10.12 -24.37 -13.88
N GLY A 46 -10.30 -24.39 -15.21
CA GLY A 46 -10.18 -25.57 -16.07
C GLY A 46 -8.77 -25.81 -16.62
N LEU A 47 -7.87 -24.82 -16.61
CA LEU A 47 -6.54 -24.95 -17.24
C LEU A 47 -5.42 -25.45 -16.30
N MET A 48 -5.67 -25.57 -15.00
CA MET A 48 -4.67 -26.13 -14.07
C MET A 48 -4.52 -27.65 -14.14
N ALA A 49 -5.30 -28.36 -14.96
CA ALA A 49 -5.25 -29.83 -15.07
C ALA A 49 -4.51 -30.36 -16.32
N VAL A 50 -3.97 -29.51 -17.23
CA VAL A 50 -3.49 -29.96 -18.55
C VAL A 50 -2.06 -29.55 -18.90
N ALA A 51 -1.26 -29.07 -17.99
CA ALA A 51 0.13 -28.69 -18.31
C ALA A 51 1.17 -29.70 -17.80
N SER A 52 1.08 -30.97 -18.19
CA SER A 52 2.18 -31.92 -18.03
C SER A 52 2.12 -33.09 -18.99
N VAL A 53 2.07 -32.83 -20.30
CA VAL A 53 2.48 -33.81 -21.31
C VAL A 53 3.18 -33.04 -22.43
N SER A 54 4.49 -32.97 -22.37
CA SER A 54 5.32 -32.68 -23.55
C SER A 54 5.56 -33.96 -24.32
N SER A 55 5.08 -33.99 -25.56
CA SER A 55 5.35 -35.04 -26.52
C SER A 55 6.84 -35.05 -26.89
N ALA A 56 7.48 -36.17 -26.60
CA ALA A 56 8.77 -36.53 -27.20
C ALA A 56 8.50 -37.18 -28.57
N GLU A 57 9.12 -36.67 -29.62
CA GLU A 57 9.15 -37.29 -30.96
C GLU A 57 9.96 -38.56 -30.91
N ALA A 58 9.40 -39.66 -31.48
CA ALA A 58 10.03 -40.95 -31.61
C ALA A 58 10.98 -40.98 -32.80
N GLN A 59 12.22 -41.41 -32.57
CA GLN A 59 13.14 -41.87 -33.65
C GLN A 59 12.92 -43.37 -33.96
N PRO A 60 13.19 -43.82 -35.20
CA PRO A 60 12.83 -45.13 -35.65
C PRO A 60 13.72 -46.27 -35.07
N ALA A 61 13.08 -47.36 -34.76
CA ALA A 61 13.72 -48.57 -34.20
C ALA A 61 14.60 -49.28 -35.17
N SER A 62 15.77 -49.75 -34.73
CA SER A 62 16.59 -50.77 -35.38
C SER A 62 16.30 -52.10 -34.74
N ASP A 63 16.13 -53.13 -35.57
CA ASP A 63 15.82 -54.51 -35.21
C ASP A 63 16.89 -55.18 -34.34
N LEU A 64 16.45 -55.81 -33.24
CA LEU A 64 17.21 -56.78 -32.48
C LEU A 64 16.39 -58.08 -32.35
N PRO A 65 17.05 -59.25 -32.33
CA PRO A 65 16.38 -60.57 -32.38
C PRO A 65 15.62 -60.91 -31.07
N PRO A 66 14.60 -61.79 -31.15
CA PRO A 66 13.72 -62.12 -30.05
C PRO A 66 14.39 -62.95 -28.95
N VAL A 67 14.32 -62.44 -27.72
CA VAL A 67 14.65 -63.25 -26.52
C VAL A 67 13.34 -63.77 -25.93
N ASN A 68 13.15 -65.07 -25.88
CA ASN A 68 12.09 -65.75 -25.14
C ASN A 68 12.38 -65.64 -23.63
N VAL A 69 11.48 -65.00 -22.90
CA VAL A 69 11.47 -65.02 -21.42
C VAL A 69 10.13 -65.57 -20.97
N ASP A 70 10.16 -66.72 -20.29
CA ASP A 70 8.97 -67.28 -19.66
C ASP A 70 8.32 -66.33 -18.67
N ALA A 71 7.00 -66.16 -18.77
CA ALA A 71 6.23 -65.23 -17.97
C ALA A 71 6.17 -65.73 -16.50
N PRO A 72 6.47 -64.85 -15.49
CA PRO A 72 6.24 -65.17 -14.09
C PRO A 72 4.74 -65.22 -13.79
N ILE A 73 4.32 -66.23 -13.06
CA ILE A 73 2.97 -66.45 -12.54
C ILE A 73 2.51 -65.21 -11.75
N ALA A 74 1.42 -64.60 -12.20
CA ALA A 74 0.85 -63.41 -11.57
C ALA A 74 0.42 -63.73 -10.11
N ARG A 75 1.13 -63.19 -9.13
CA ARG A 75 0.65 -63.10 -7.73
C ARG A 75 -0.55 -62.18 -7.66
N ALA A 76 -1.67 -62.64 -7.16
CA ALA A 76 -2.86 -61.83 -6.90
C ALA A 76 -2.52 -60.64 -6.02
N LYS A 77 -2.82 -59.42 -6.48
CA LYS A 77 -2.70 -58.20 -5.66
C LYS A 77 -3.65 -58.30 -4.47
N PRO A 78 -3.20 -58.12 -3.21
CA PRO A 78 -4.10 -58.06 -2.09
C PRO A 78 -5.06 -56.87 -2.29
N THR A 79 -6.33 -57.16 -2.32
CA THR A 79 -7.41 -56.18 -2.31
C THR A 79 -7.34 -55.44 -0.96
N ALA A 80 -6.99 -54.19 -0.95
CA ALA A 80 -7.00 -53.35 0.26
C ALA A 80 -8.43 -53.35 0.79
N SER A 81 -8.68 -53.98 1.93
CA SER A 81 -9.97 -53.93 2.63
C SER A 81 -10.22 -52.49 3.04
N LYS A 82 -11.44 -52.00 2.76
CA LYS A 82 -11.85 -50.65 3.23
C LYS A 82 -11.70 -50.60 4.75
N PRO A 83 -11.09 -49.54 5.31
CA PRO A 83 -10.90 -49.46 6.76
C PRO A 83 -12.25 -49.48 7.48
N THR A 84 -12.34 -50.23 8.55
CA THR A 84 -13.57 -50.34 9.36
C THR A 84 -13.88 -49.00 10.02
N ALA A 85 -15.16 -48.74 10.35
CA ALA A 85 -15.59 -47.51 11.02
C ALA A 85 -14.82 -47.24 12.32
N GLU A 86 -14.34 -48.31 12.98
CA GLU A 86 -13.53 -48.26 14.20
C GLU A 86 -12.09 -47.80 13.91
N GLN A 87 -11.47 -48.28 12.84
CA GLN A 87 -10.15 -47.84 12.37
C GLN A 87 -10.18 -46.38 11.91
N VAL A 88 -11.26 -45.93 11.28
CA VAL A 88 -11.46 -44.51 10.93
C VAL A 88 -11.61 -43.63 12.17
N ARG A 89 -12.36 -44.11 13.21
CA ARG A 89 -12.50 -43.44 14.50
C ARG A 89 -11.17 -43.34 15.26
N ALA A 90 -10.42 -44.42 15.33
CA ALA A 90 -9.09 -44.47 15.99
C ALA A 90 -8.09 -43.55 15.27
N ARG A 91 -8.07 -43.57 13.95
CA ARG A 91 -7.22 -42.65 13.14
C ARG A 91 -7.60 -41.21 13.35
N ASN A 92 -8.89 -40.86 13.44
CA ASN A 92 -9.36 -39.52 13.72
C ASN A 92 -9.08 -39.08 15.17
N ALA A 93 -9.12 -39.99 16.13
CA ALA A 93 -8.75 -39.73 17.51
C ALA A 93 -7.23 -39.45 17.64
N LEU A 94 -6.38 -40.28 16.98
CA LEU A 94 -4.93 -40.04 16.92
C LEU A 94 -4.57 -38.71 16.23
N ARG A 95 -5.29 -38.33 15.18
CA ARG A 95 -5.12 -37.03 14.51
C ARG A 95 -5.54 -35.86 15.42
N ARG A 96 -6.60 -36.04 16.22
CA ARG A 96 -6.97 -35.01 17.21
C ARG A 96 -5.93 -34.88 18.32
N ALA A 97 -5.39 -35.99 18.81
CA ALA A 97 -4.32 -36.00 19.80
C ALA A 97 -3.02 -35.39 19.24
N ALA A 98 -2.63 -35.72 18.00
CA ALA A 98 -1.47 -35.12 17.34
C ALA A 98 -1.66 -33.57 17.09
N ARG A 99 -2.88 -33.13 16.75
CA ARG A 99 -3.19 -31.70 16.65
C ARG A 99 -3.14 -30.99 18.01
N GLN A 100 -3.59 -31.66 19.08
CA GLN A 100 -3.48 -31.13 20.44
C GLN A 100 -2.02 -31.09 20.90
N GLN A 101 -1.22 -32.10 20.58
CA GLN A 101 0.22 -32.13 20.84
C GLN A 101 0.98 -31.08 19.98
N GLY A 102 0.62 -30.94 18.71
CA GLY A 102 1.17 -29.85 17.85
C GLY A 102 0.81 -28.46 18.35
N ALA A 103 -0.41 -28.25 18.81
CA ALA A 103 -0.83 -27.02 19.45
C ALA A 103 -0.14 -26.79 20.80
N GLN A 104 0.09 -27.86 21.59
CA GLN A 104 0.87 -27.80 22.82
C GLN A 104 2.37 -27.60 22.56
N GLN A 105 2.94 -28.20 21.52
CA GLN A 105 4.33 -27.95 21.11
C GLN A 105 4.52 -26.53 20.55
N ALA A 106 3.54 -25.99 19.83
CA ALA A 106 3.53 -24.59 19.44
C ALA A 106 3.40 -23.65 20.67
N ALA A 107 2.62 -24.05 21.68
CA ALA A 107 2.53 -23.34 22.96
C ALA A 107 3.81 -23.48 23.82
N VAL A 108 4.53 -24.60 23.72
CA VAL A 108 5.83 -24.81 24.41
C VAL A 108 6.97 -24.05 23.71
N ALA A 109 6.86 -23.77 22.40
CA ALA A 109 7.79 -22.87 21.72
C ALA A 109 7.63 -21.39 22.18
N PHE A 110 6.52 -21.06 22.89
CA PHE A 110 6.24 -19.76 23.50
C PHE A 110 5.67 -19.96 24.91
N PRO A 111 6.52 -20.10 25.95
CA PRO A 111 6.10 -20.55 27.29
C PRO A 111 5.23 -19.61 28.10
N ASN A 112 4.69 -18.50 27.55
CA ASN A 112 3.87 -17.54 28.31
C ASN A 112 2.56 -17.11 27.62
N ALA A 113 1.97 -17.91 26.74
CA ALA A 113 0.64 -17.62 26.19
C ALA A 113 -0.48 -18.03 27.17
N GLY A 114 -0.57 -17.32 28.30
CA GLY A 114 -1.60 -17.56 29.33
C GLY A 114 -2.98 -16.98 29.02
N GLY A 115 -3.21 -16.38 27.84
CA GLY A 115 -4.51 -15.86 27.38
C GLY A 115 -4.86 -16.44 26.02
N LEU A 116 -6.06 -16.97 25.87
CA LEU A 116 -6.61 -17.30 24.56
C LEU A 116 -6.75 -15.99 23.78
N ALA A 117 -6.09 -15.88 22.61
CA ALA A 117 -6.28 -14.75 21.71
C ALA A 117 -7.77 -14.59 21.39
N ALA A 118 -8.23 -13.35 21.25
CA ALA A 118 -9.60 -13.09 20.81
C ALA A 118 -9.85 -13.76 19.45
N PRO A 119 -11.06 -14.30 19.18
CA PRO A 119 -11.36 -14.99 17.92
C PRO A 119 -11.08 -14.16 16.66
N ASP A 120 -11.18 -12.84 16.77
CA ASP A 120 -10.93 -11.86 15.71
C ASP A 120 -9.53 -11.20 15.79
N ALA A 121 -8.61 -11.68 16.66
CA ALA A 121 -7.25 -11.17 16.75
C ALA A 121 -6.45 -11.41 15.46
N ASN A 122 -5.44 -10.59 15.23
CA ASN A 122 -4.49 -10.82 14.14
C ASN A 122 -3.78 -12.17 14.37
N PRO A 123 -3.92 -13.15 13.45
CA PRO A 123 -3.34 -14.49 13.63
C PRO A 123 -1.80 -14.49 13.57
N TYR A 124 -1.19 -13.39 13.16
CA TYR A 124 0.26 -13.25 12.99
C TYR A 124 0.93 -12.46 14.12
N ALA A 125 0.14 -11.77 14.96
CA ALA A 125 0.64 -11.03 16.11
C ALA A 125 0.89 -11.95 17.32
N ASP A 126 1.65 -11.46 18.28
CA ASP A 126 1.80 -12.10 19.58
C ASP A 126 0.45 -12.06 20.31
N ALA A 127 -0.06 -13.22 20.71
CA ALA A 127 -1.35 -13.32 21.40
C ALA A 127 -1.39 -12.53 22.72
N ALA A 128 -0.25 -12.40 23.42
CA ALA A 128 -0.12 -11.67 24.68
C ALA A 128 0.16 -10.17 24.47
N GLU A 129 0.67 -9.79 23.28
CA GLU A 129 0.98 -8.41 22.93
C GLU A 129 0.69 -8.14 21.44
N PRO A 130 -0.55 -7.75 21.11
CA PRO A 130 -0.99 -7.56 19.71
C PRO A 130 -0.23 -6.48 18.93
N TYR A 131 0.52 -5.59 19.61
CA TYR A 131 1.36 -4.59 18.96
C TYR A 131 2.65 -5.16 18.40
N LYS A 132 3.04 -6.37 18.84
CA LYS A 132 4.23 -7.07 18.36
C LYS A 132 3.87 -8.15 17.36
N VAL A 133 4.51 -8.11 16.21
CA VAL A 133 4.45 -9.17 15.20
C VAL A 133 5.83 -9.80 15.06
N ASN A 134 5.89 -11.13 15.04
CA ASN A 134 7.17 -11.83 15.05
C ASN A 134 7.71 -12.13 13.65
N ARG A 135 6.86 -12.16 12.60
CA ARG A 135 7.24 -12.57 11.24
C ARG A 135 6.53 -11.76 10.17
N VAL A 136 7.21 -11.59 9.05
CA VAL A 136 6.64 -11.05 7.81
C VAL A 136 5.79 -12.13 7.14
N GLN A 137 4.65 -11.75 6.56
CA GLN A 137 3.73 -12.65 5.86
C GLN A 137 3.76 -12.48 4.33
N ALA A 138 4.38 -11.40 3.85
CA ALA A 138 4.40 -11.05 2.43
C ALA A 138 4.89 -12.18 1.52
N SER A 139 5.87 -12.94 1.98
CA SER A 139 6.53 -13.93 1.13
C SER A 139 7.32 -14.94 1.97
N GLY A 140 7.40 -16.18 1.48
CA GLY A 140 8.33 -17.19 1.99
C GLY A 140 9.82 -16.83 1.90
N LYS A 141 10.13 -15.71 1.25
CA LYS A 141 11.48 -15.12 1.14
C LYS A 141 12.04 -14.59 2.47
N PHE A 142 11.18 -14.45 3.50
CA PHE A 142 11.55 -14.08 4.87
C PHE A 142 11.20 -15.22 5.84
N PRO A 143 11.96 -16.33 5.84
CA PRO A 143 11.60 -17.51 6.62
C PRO A 143 11.85 -17.36 8.12
N GLU A 144 12.73 -16.43 8.51
CA GLU A 144 13.13 -16.22 9.89
C GLU A 144 12.24 -15.20 10.61
N PRO A 145 12.18 -15.23 11.95
CA PRO A 145 11.59 -14.14 12.74
C PRO A 145 12.24 -12.79 12.47
N LEU A 146 11.54 -11.68 12.75
CA LEU A 146 12.07 -10.33 12.61
C LEU A 146 13.39 -10.13 13.35
N LEU A 147 13.54 -10.72 14.54
CA LEU A 147 14.79 -10.72 15.32
C LEU A 147 15.99 -11.25 14.52
N ASN A 148 15.75 -12.25 13.67
CA ASN A 148 16.77 -12.96 12.89
C ASN A 148 16.90 -12.41 11.44
N THR A 149 16.09 -11.44 11.05
CA THR A 149 16.08 -10.89 9.70
C THR A 149 17.02 -9.69 9.59
N PRO A 150 18.04 -9.73 8.70
CA PRO A 150 19.05 -8.66 8.56
C PRO A 150 18.51 -7.48 7.75
N LYS A 151 17.41 -6.89 8.18
CA LYS A 151 16.76 -5.76 7.53
C LYS A 151 15.83 -5.04 8.50
N THR A 152 15.73 -3.72 8.41
CA THR A 152 14.69 -2.96 9.12
C THR A 152 13.35 -3.21 8.44
N ILE A 153 12.39 -3.75 9.18
CA ILE A 153 11.02 -4.02 8.75
C ILE A 153 10.07 -3.63 9.88
N THR A 154 9.17 -2.70 9.59
CA THR A 154 8.09 -2.29 10.51
C THR A 154 6.84 -3.09 10.17
N VAL A 155 6.23 -3.76 11.12
CA VAL A 155 4.98 -4.52 10.91
C VAL A 155 3.88 -3.93 11.79
N MET A 156 2.85 -3.37 11.17
CA MET A 156 1.68 -2.84 11.86
C MET A 156 0.58 -3.89 11.87
N SER A 157 0.30 -4.45 13.03
CA SER A 157 -0.83 -5.35 13.23
C SER A 157 -2.17 -4.61 13.05
N LYS A 158 -3.24 -5.35 12.86
CA LYS A 158 -4.60 -4.80 12.79
C LYS A 158 -4.92 -3.95 14.04
N GLU A 159 -4.47 -4.37 15.20
CA GLU A 159 -4.69 -3.68 16.46
C GLU A 159 -3.96 -2.31 16.50
N VAL A 160 -2.73 -2.25 16.00
CA VAL A 160 -1.99 -1.00 15.82
C VAL A 160 -2.71 -0.09 14.83
N LEU A 161 -3.18 -0.63 13.70
CA LEU A 161 -3.93 0.14 12.69
C LEU A 161 -5.23 0.73 13.27
N GLN A 162 -5.95 -0.03 14.09
CA GLN A 162 -7.18 0.41 14.76
C GLN A 162 -6.91 1.48 15.83
N ASP A 163 -5.85 1.34 16.62
CA ASP A 163 -5.52 2.31 17.67
C ASP A 163 -4.88 3.59 17.13
N LYS A 164 -4.28 3.53 15.94
CA LYS A 164 -3.84 4.71 15.17
C LYS A 164 -4.97 5.33 14.35
N HIS A 165 -6.17 4.75 14.35
CA HIS A 165 -7.31 5.16 13.51
C HIS A 165 -6.93 5.23 12.02
N VAL A 166 -6.26 4.19 11.53
CA VAL A 166 -5.91 4.05 10.11
C VAL A 166 -7.13 3.53 9.35
N THR A 167 -7.76 4.36 8.55
CA THR A 167 -8.85 3.97 7.65
C THR A 167 -8.34 3.65 6.25
N ALA A 168 -7.21 4.23 5.86
CA ALA A 168 -6.57 4.00 4.57
C ALA A 168 -5.04 4.02 4.69
N LEU A 169 -4.36 3.46 3.70
CA LEU A 169 -2.89 3.37 3.68
C LEU A 169 -2.22 4.75 3.80
N LYS A 170 -2.84 5.80 3.30
CA LYS A 170 -2.36 7.18 3.39
C LYS A 170 -2.13 7.65 4.84
N GLU A 171 -2.97 7.19 5.80
CA GLU A 171 -2.79 7.52 7.22
C GLU A 171 -1.49 6.92 7.78
N ILE A 172 -1.04 5.78 7.26
CA ILE A 172 0.25 5.17 7.60
C ILE A 172 1.39 6.12 7.22
N GLY A 173 1.34 6.70 6.01
CA GLY A 173 2.32 7.71 5.59
C GLY A 173 2.35 8.93 6.50
N ARG A 174 1.18 9.36 7.01
CA ARG A 174 1.07 10.48 7.97
C ARG A 174 1.62 10.16 9.35
N SER A 175 1.61 8.90 9.76
CA SER A 175 1.87 8.48 11.15
C SER A 175 3.00 7.47 11.32
N THR A 176 3.92 7.34 10.35
CA THR A 176 5.08 6.45 10.43
C THR A 176 6.38 7.24 10.30
N ALA A 177 7.31 7.04 11.22
CA ALA A 177 8.64 7.66 11.13
C ALA A 177 9.38 7.20 9.87
N GLY A 178 10.10 8.11 9.19
CA GLY A 178 10.86 7.80 7.96
C GLY A 178 10.03 7.58 6.70
N VAL A 179 8.70 7.74 6.79
CA VAL A 179 7.77 7.71 5.64
C VAL A 179 7.12 9.09 5.52
N THR A 180 7.09 9.65 4.31
CA THR A 180 6.40 10.91 4.02
C THR A 180 5.48 10.73 2.81
N LEU A 181 4.53 11.64 2.64
CA LEU A 181 3.62 11.63 1.51
C LEU A 181 4.13 12.51 0.37
N GLY A 182 3.81 12.12 -0.86
CA GLY A 182 3.98 12.93 -2.07
C GLY A 182 2.63 13.31 -2.68
N SER A 183 2.63 14.28 -3.59
CA SER A 183 1.47 14.54 -4.42
C SER A 183 1.25 13.37 -5.37
N GLY A 184 0.01 12.97 -5.53
CA GLY A 184 -0.37 11.94 -6.47
C GLY A 184 -0.20 12.39 -7.91
N GLU A 185 -0.88 11.71 -8.80
CA GLU A 185 -0.84 11.97 -10.23
C GLU A 185 -1.34 13.38 -10.56
N GLY A 186 -0.65 14.03 -11.51
CA GLY A 186 -0.98 15.40 -11.94
C GLY A 186 -0.90 16.47 -10.82
N GLY A 187 -0.33 16.13 -9.66
CA GLY A 187 -0.30 16.99 -8.49
C GLY A 187 -1.53 16.87 -7.59
N ASN A 188 -2.53 16.04 -7.97
CA ASN A 188 -3.65 15.73 -7.11
C ASN A 188 -3.13 15.10 -5.81
N ALA A 189 -3.72 15.49 -4.67
CA ALA A 189 -3.41 14.86 -3.39
C ALA A 189 -4.03 13.45 -3.25
N PHE A 190 -4.78 13.00 -4.24
CA PHE A 190 -5.35 11.67 -4.30
C PHE A 190 -4.28 10.62 -4.64
N GLY A 191 -4.45 9.42 -4.09
CA GLY A 191 -3.57 8.27 -4.27
C GLY A 191 -2.53 8.12 -3.17
N ASP A 192 -2.03 6.91 -3.07
CA ASP A 192 -1.05 6.49 -2.07
C ASP A 192 0.36 6.64 -2.61
N ARG A 193 0.88 7.86 -2.62
CA ARG A 193 2.27 8.12 -2.97
C ARG A 193 3.11 8.30 -1.74
N PHE A 194 4.04 7.41 -1.52
CA PHE A 194 4.95 7.42 -0.38
C PHE A 194 6.37 7.73 -0.78
N PHE A 195 7.10 8.34 0.16
CA PHE A 195 8.55 8.37 0.18
C PHE A 195 9.03 7.58 1.40
N ILE A 196 9.81 6.52 1.18
CA ILE A 196 10.39 5.71 2.24
C ILE A 196 11.88 6.02 2.31
N ARG A 197 12.37 6.44 3.48
CA ARG A 197 13.75 6.92 3.66
C ARG A 197 14.16 7.92 2.55
N GLY A 198 13.20 8.73 2.07
CA GLY A 198 13.40 9.79 1.08
C GLY A 198 13.37 9.38 -0.39
N PHE A 199 13.17 8.11 -0.70
CA PHE A 199 12.99 7.64 -2.08
C PHE A 199 11.50 7.47 -2.40
N ASP A 200 11.13 7.85 -3.62
CA ASP A 200 9.75 7.66 -4.13
C ASP A 200 9.41 6.17 -4.22
N ALA A 201 8.33 5.78 -3.59
CA ALA A 201 7.82 4.42 -3.50
C ALA A 201 6.37 4.30 -3.99
N ARG A 202 5.93 5.20 -4.91
CA ARG A 202 4.55 5.21 -5.42
C ARG A 202 4.11 3.89 -6.04
N ASN A 203 5.02 3.20 -6.73
CA ASN A 203 4.78 1.93 -7.40
C ASN A 203 5.35 0.74 -6.60
N ASP A 204 5.74 0.97 -5.36
CA ASP A 204 6.33 -0.04 -4.48
C ASP A 204 5.34 -0.47 -3.39
N VAL A 205 4.05 -0.44 -3.73
CA VAL A 205 2.96 -1.01 -2.94
C VAL A 205 2.65 -2.42 -3.47
N PHE A 206 2.46 -3.34 -2.54
CA PHE A 206 2.18 -4.74 -2.80
C PHE A 206 0.97 -5.18 -1.98
N ILE A 207 0.22 -6.12 -2.50
CA ILE A 207 -0.85 -6.81 -1.77
C ILE A 207 -0.54 -8.30 -1.81
N ASP A 208 -0.39 -8.92 -0.64
CA ASP A 208 0.00 -10.33 -0.46
C ASP A 208 1.28 -10.71 -1.23
N GLY A 209 2.23 -9.77 -1.34
CA GLY A 209 3.52 -9.94 -1.99
C GLY A 209 3.53 -9.78 -3.52
N ILE A 210 2.40 -9.45 -4.14
CA ILE A 210 2.29 -9.13 -5.57
C ILE A 210 2.11 -7.62 -5.73
N ARG A 211 2.82 -7.02 -6.68
CA ARG A 211 2.78 -5.57 -6.96
C ARG A 211 1.38 -5.11 -7.34
N ASP A 212 0.98 -3.96 -6.79
CA ASP A 212 -0.27 -3.27 -7.08
C ASP A 212 0.05 -1.89 -7.70
N PRO A 213 -0.03 -1.75 -9.04
CA PRO A 213 0.24 -0.49 -9.73
C PRO A 213 -0.97 0.45 -9.80
N ALA A 214 -2.09 0.13 -9.16
CA ALA A 214 -3.28 0.96 -9.17
C ALA A 214 -3.03 2.35 -8.57
N VAL A 215 -3.62 3.39 -9.18
CA VAL A 215 -3.67 4.73 -8.59
C VAL A 215 -4.96 4.84 -7.78
N SER A 216 -4.90 4.48 -6.51
CA SER A 216 -6.02 4.45 -5.60
C SER A 216 -5.60 4.90 -4.19
N ILE A 217 -6.57 5.13 -3.33
CA ILE A 217 -6.40 5.16 -1.87
C ILE A 217 -6.82 3.78 -1.36
N ARG A 218 -5.86 3.02 -0.88
CA ARG A 218 -6.10 1.66 -0.42
C ARG A 218 -6.70 1.68 0.98
N GLU A 219 -7.91 1.15 1.04
CA GLU A 219 -8.70 1.04 2.26
C GLU A 219 -8.14 -0.02 3.21
N ASN A 220 -8.42 0.16 4.51
CA ASN A 220 -7.93 -0.74 5.56
C ASN A 220 -8.94 -1.84 5.95
N PHE A 221 -10.21 -1.79 5.49
CA PHE A 221 -11.25 -2.72 5.94
C PHE A 221 -10.96 -4.19 5.59
N PHE A 222 -10.17 -4.44 4.54
CA PHE A 222 -9.75 -5.79 4.11
C PHE A 222 -8.33 -6.17 4.57
N THR A 223 -7.66 -5.32 5.36
CA THR A 223 -6.26 -5.48 5.78
C THR A 223 -6.15 -6.16 7.14
N GLU A 224 -5.27 -7.16 7.25
CA GLU A 224 -4.91 -7.81 8.52
C GLU A 224 -3.65 -7.19 9.14
N GLN A 225 -2.65 -6.85 8.32
CA GLN A 225 -1.46 -6.11 8.74
C GLN A 225 -0.81 -5.38 7.56
N VAL A 226 0.03 -4.40 7.86
CA VAL A 226 0.85 -3.70 6.88
C VAL A 226 2.31 -3.84 7.24
N GLU A 227 3.11 -4.22 6.25
CA GLU A 227 4.55 -4.47 6.38
C GLU A 227 5.32 -3.41 5.58
N ILE A 228 6.23 -2.70 6.20
CA ILE A 228 7.06 -1.68 5.56
C ILE A 228 8.51 -2.16 5.58
N LEU A 229 8.99 -2.61 4.43
CA LEU A 229 10.38 -2.94 4.22
C LEU A 229 11.15 -1.65 3.96
N ARG A 230 12.26 -1.43 4.66
CA ARG A 230 13.07 -0.22 4.50
C ARG A 230 14.37 -0.49 3.79
N GLY A 231 14.79 0.44 2.93
CA GLY A 231 15.96 0.30 2.05
C GLY A 231 15.71 -0.61 0.85
N PRO A 232 16.62 -0.72 -0.11
CA PRO A 232 16.48 -1.46 -1.35
C PRO A 232 15.95 -2.87 -1.14
N ALA A 233 14.95 -3.26 -1.92
CA ALA A 233 14.25 -4.53 -1.76
C ALA A 233 13.98 -5.25 -3.10
N SER A 234 14.64 -4.88 -4.22
CA SER A 234 14.35 -5.49 -5.53
C SER A 234 14.65 -6.98 -5.59
N SER A 235 15.60 -7.49 -4.82
CA SER A 235 15.83 -8.94 -4.71
C SER A 235 14.61 -9.70 -4.17
N TYR A 236 13.80 -9.06 -3.32
CA TYR A 236 12.58 -9.64 -2.75
C TYR A 236 11.33 -9.31 -3.57
N ALA A 237 11.19 -8.03 -3.97
CA ALA A 237 9.96 -7.44 -4.47
C ALA A 237 10.00 -7.06 -5.96
N GLY A 238 11.13 -7.30 -6.65
CA GLY A 238 11.31 -6.94 -8.07
C GLY A 238 11.65 -5.46 -8.27
N ARG A 239 11.56 -5.01 -9.52
CA ARG A 239 11.94 -3.66 -9.98
C ARG A 239 11.48 -2.54 -9.05
N GLY A 240 12.15 -1.39 -9.06
CA GLY A 240 11.85 -0.25 -8.17
C GLY A 240 12.41 -0.46 -6.78
N THR A 241 11.60 -0.22 -5.75
CA THR A 241 11.88 -0.49 -4.32
C THR A 241 13.20 0.10 -3.81
N ALA A 242 13.52 1.32 -4.27
CA ALA A 242 14.77 2.01 -3.90
C ALA A 242 14.82 2.36 -2.40
N GLY A 243 13.74 2.94 -1.89
CA GLY A 243 13.57 3.29 -0.47
C GLY A 243 13.01 2.16 0.38
N GLY A 244 12.39 1.17 -0.28
CA GLY A 244 11.69 0.08 0.36
C GLY A 244 10.40 -0.29 -0.35
N ALA A 245 9.56 -1.04 0.33
CA ALA A 245 8.25 -1.47 -0.17
C ALA A 245 7.22 -1.47 0.96
N ILE A 246 5.96 -1.24 0.63
CA ILE A 246 4.83 -1.41 1.54
C ILE A 246 4.03 -2.61 1.06
N ASN A 247 3.83 -3.60 1.92
CA ASN A 247 2.99 -4.75 1.63
C ASN A 247 1.76 -4.78 2.53
N ILE A 248 0.59 -4.90 1.92
CA ILE A 248 -0.68 -5.11 2.58
C ILE A 248 -0.93 -6.61 2.65
N VAL A 249 -1.12 -7.13 3.84
CA VAL A 249 -1.56 -8.52 4.06
C VAL A 249 -3.08 -8.49 4.19
N THR A 250 -3.76 -9.20 3.29
CA THR A 250 -5.22 -9.22 3.29
C THR A 250 -5.79 -10.15 4.35
N LYS A 251 -7.02 -9.87 4.80
CA LYS A 251 -7.77 -10.75 5.69
C LYS A 251 -8.06 -12.08 5.01
N GLN A 252 -7.62 -13.17 5.61
CA GLN A 252 -7.82 -14.53 5.11
C GLN A 252 -8.84 -15.29 5.95
N ALA A 253 -9.57 -16.21 5.32
CA ALA A 253 -10.46 -17.13 6.03
C ALA A 253 -9.65 -18.01 7.00
N GLY A 254 -10.09 -18.07 8.25
CA GLY A 254 -9.46 -18.81 9.35
C GLY A 254 -10.34 -19.92 9.91
N ASP A 255 -9.81 -20.65 10.91
CA ASP A 255 -10.50 -21.78 11.53
C ASP A 255 -11.35 -21.38 12.75
N THR A 256 -11.37 -20.09 13.11
CA THR A 256 -12.09 -19.60 14.28
C THR A 256 -13.27 -18.74 13.84
N ASN A 257 -14.49 -19.10 14.28
CA ASN A 257 -15.70 -18.36 13.97
C ASN A 257 -15.75 -17.06 14.76
N PHE A 258 -16.06 -15.96 14.08
CA PHE A 258 -16.35 -14.68 14.70
C PHE A 258 -17.20 -13.80 13.77
N LYS A 259 -17.87 -12.83 14.37
CA LYS A 259 -18.55 -11.75 13.68
C LYS A 259 -18.20 -10.45 14.39
N ARG A 260 -17.75 -9.47 13.62
CA ARG A 260 -17.38 -8.15 14.13
C ARG A 260 -18.01 -7.08 13.25
N MET A 261 -18.59 -6.08 13.91
CA MET A 261 -19.08 -4.87 13.27
C MET A 261 -18.52 -3.65 14.00
N ASP A 262 -17.91 -2.74 13.27
CA ASP A 262 -17.51 -1.45 13.79
C ASP A 262 -18.39 -0.37 13.18
N THR A 263 -18.92 0.53 14.01
CA THR A 263 -19.70 1.71 13.58
C THR A 263 -19.00 2.95 14.11
N GLU A 264 -18.87 3.95 13.28
CA GLU A 264 -18.19 5.19 13.59
C GLU A 264 -19.03 6.39 13.16
N PHE A 265 -19.20 7.32 14.07
CA PHE A 265 -19.82 8.62 13.85
C PHE A 265 -18.88 9.71 14.36
N GLY A 266 -18.81 10.82 13.64
CA GLY A 266 -17.89 11.88 14.02
C GLY A 266 -18.25 13.27 13.49
N THR A 267 -17.36 14.20 13.76
CA THR A 267 -17.40 15.52 13.12
C THR A 267 -17.26 15.38 11.61
N ASP A 268 -17.48 16.49 10.89
CA ASP A 268 -17.36 16.52 9.42
C ASP A 268 -18.26 15.48 8.71
N GLN A 269 -19.44 15.23 9.30
CA GLN A 269 -20.47 14.30 8.81
C GLN A 269 -20.00 12.84 8.71
N GLN A 270 -18.93 12.46 9.43
CA GLN A 270 -18.39 11.12 9.40
C GLN A 270 -19.43 10.07 9.81
N LYS A 271 -19.65 9.12 8.93
CA LYS A 271 -20.44 7.91 9.14
C LYS A 271 -19.67 6.78 8.47
N ARG A 272 -19.21 5.82 9.25
CA ARG A 272 -18.48 4.66 8.72
C ARG A 272 -19.00 3.39 9.40
N VAL A 273 -19.21 2.36 8.62
CA VAL A 273 -19.59 1.01 9.09
C VAL A 273 -18.67 0.01 8.42
N THR A 274 -18.08 -0.89 9.20
CA THR A 274 -17.35 -2.04 8.66
C THR A 274 -17.90 -3.34 9.24
N LEU A 275 -17.89 -4.39 8.43
CA LEU A 275 -18.29 -5.75 8.80
C LEU A 275 -17.15 -6.71 8.49
N ASP A 276 -16.91 -7.67 9.39
CA ASP A 276 -15.93 -8.74 9.24
C ASP A 276 -16.46 -10.02 9.87
N VAL A 277 -16.73 -11.04 9.06
CA VAL A 277 -17.33 -12.28 9.49
C VAL A 277 -16.49 -13.43 8.98
N ASN A 278 -16.02 -14.31 9.89
CA ASN A 278 -15.36 -15.55 9.55
C ASN A 278 -16.21 -16.75 9.99
N GLN A 279 -16.46 -17.66 9.10
CA GLN A 279 -17.27 -18.84 9.33
C GLN A 279 -16.55 -20.09 8.81
N THR A 280 -16.32 -21.04 9.71
CA THR A 280 -15.90 -22.40 9.37
C THR A 280 -17.12 -23.20 8.94
N ILE A 281 -17.20 -23.55 7.66
CA ILE A 281 -18.32 -24.30 7.08
C ILE A 281 -18.14 -25.80 7.32
N SER A 282 -16.90 -26.29 7.22
CA SER A 282 -16.51 -27.65 7.51
C SER A 282 -15.08 -27.69 8.09
N PRO A 283 -14.60 -28.83 8.61
CA PRO A 283 -13.21 -28.93 9.07
C PRO A 283 -12.15 -28.60 8.02
N THR A 284 -12.52 -28.63 6.74
CA THR A 284 -11.60 -28.40 5.62
C THR A 284 -11.92 -27.12 4.84
N PHE A 285 -13.05 -26.43 5.15
CA PHE A 285 -13.46 -25.25 4.38
C PHE A 285 -13.97 -24.13 5.28
N SER A 286 -13.39 -22.95 5.11
CA SER A 286 -13.75 -21.72 5.81
C SER A 286 -13.97 -20.58 4.84
N VAL A 287 -14.83 -19.64 5.21
CA VAL A 287 -15.16 -18.44 4.47
C VAL A 287 -15.04 -17.23 5.38
N ARG A 288 -14.42 -16.16 4.91
CA ARG A 288 -14.41 -14.84 5.58
C ARG A 288 -14.89 -13.79 4.59
N THR A 289 -15.80 -12.95 5.03
CA THR A 289 -16.38 -11.88 4.21
C THR A 289 -16.54 -10.62 5.04
N GLY A 290 -16.52 -9.49 4.38
CA GLY A 290 -16.76 -8.22 5.05
C GLY A 290 -17.08 -7.12 4.07
N GLY A 291 -17.41 -5.97 4.62
CA GLY A 291 -17.80 -4.80 3.84
C GLY A 291 -17.50 -3.51 4.55
N LEU A 292 -17.57 -2.44 3.77
CA LEU A 292 -17.36 -1.06 4.17
C LEU A 292 -18.43 -0.18 3.57
N PHE A 293 -18.90 0.76 4.37
CA PHE A 293 -19.65 1.94 3.92
C PHE A 293 -19.12 3.17 4.66
N GLN A 294 -18.83 4.25 3.96
CA GLN A 294 -18.45 5.55 4.52
C GLN A 294 -19.09 6.69 3.72
N ASP A 295 -19.62 7.68 4.43
CA ASP A 295 -20.10 8.98 3.95
C ASP A 295 -19.52 10.04 4.87
N SER A 296 -18.62 10.89 4.34
CA SER A 296 -17.90 11.86 5.16
C SER A 296 -17.37 13.05 4.35
N ASN A 297 -17.03 14.13 5.09
CA ASN A 297 -16.21 15.21 4.57
C ASN A 297 -14.78 15.10 5.13
N VAL A 298 -13.81 15.68 4.43
CA VAL A 298 -12.45 15.81 4.97
C VAL A 298 -12.40 16.93 6.00
N ALA A 299 -12.01 16.60 7.23
CA ALA A 299 -11.98 17.55 8.36
C ALA A 299 -11.21 18.83 8.04
N GLY A 300 -11.91 19.97 8.19
CA GLY A 300 -11.34 21.31 7.96
C GLY A 300 -11.10 21.65 6.49
N ARG A 301 -11.70 20.94 5.51
CA ARG A 301 -11.69 21.25 4.09
C ARG A 301 -13.12 21.47 3.60
N ASN A 302 -13.42 22.63 3.03
CA ASN A 302 -14.76 22.91 2.50
C ASN A 302 -15.01 22.10 1.21
N TYR A 303 -16.20 21.53 1.08
CA TYR A 303 -16.68 20.78 -0.08
C TYR A 303 -15.94 19.46 -0.39
N VAL A 304 -14.81 19.20 0.22
CA VAL A 304 -14.06 17.95 -0.03
C VAL A 304 -14.75 16.81 0.69
N THR A 305 -15.35 15.89 -0.07
CA THR A 305 -15.99 14.67 0.44
C THR A 305 -15.08 13.48 0.28
N ASP A 306 -15.36 12.43 1.04
CA ASP A 306 -14.61 11.18 1.07
C ASP A 306 -15.58 10.01 1.29
N ASP A 307 -16.30 9.67 0.22
CA ASP A 307 -17.34 8.63 0.24
C ASP A 307 -16.74 7.34 -0.26
N ARG A 308 -16.96 6.25 0.46
CA ARG A 308 -16.35 4.96 0.16
C ARG A 308 -17.31 3.81 0.43
N TRP A 309 -17.27 2.80 -0.42
CA TRP A 309 -17.86 1.51 -0.12
C TRP A 309 -16.99 0.38 -0.67
N GLY A 310 -17.13 -0.80 -0.11
CA GLY A 310 -16.37 -1.95 -0.56
C GLY A 310 -16.84 -3.24 0.07
N ALA A 311 -16.37 -4.33 -0.49
CA ALA A 311 -16.62 -5.67 0.01
C ALA A 311 -15.41 -6.57 -0.23
N PHE A 312 -15.23 -7.58 0.62
CA PHE A 312 -14.26 -8.63 0.38
C PHE A 312 -14.85 -10.02 0.66
N LEU A 313 -14.31 -11.00 -0.03
CA LEU A 313 -14.59 -12.41 0.18
C LEU A 313 -13.28 -13.19 0.16
N SER A 314 -13.02 -14.01 1.18
CA SER A 314 -11.89 -14.91 1.23
C SER A 314 -12.36 -16.32 1.54
N THR A 315 -11.72 -17.33 0.92
CA THR A 315 -11.97 -18.74 1.23
C THR A 315 -10.66 -19.44 1.57
N LYS A 316 -10.74 -20.44 2.42
CA LYS A 316 -9.67 -21.38 2.72
C LYS A 316 -10.21 -22.79 2.57
N TRP A 317 -9.56 -23.58 1.73
CA TRP A 317 -9.91 -24.97 1.50
C TRP A 317 -8.68 -25.87 1.65
N THR A 318 -8.78 -26.88 2.52
CA THR A 318 -7.75 -27.88 2.78
C THR A 318 -8.29 -29.27 2.42
N PRO A 319 -8.38 -29.62 1.11
CA PRO A 319 -8.97 -30.89 0.67
C PRO A 319 -8.23 -32.12 1.21
N ILE A 320 -6.94 -31.98 1.38
CA ILE A 320 -6.04 -32.95 2.06
C ILE A 320 -5.11 -32.16 3.00
N ASP A 321 -4.52 -32.83 3.98
CA ASP A 321 -3.68 -32.20 5.02
C ASP A 321 -2.49 -31.41 4.44
N ASP A 322 -1.96 -31.84 3.29
CA ASP A 322 -0.79 -31.28 2.66
C ASP A 322 -1.10 -30.21 1.59
N LEU A 323 -2.39 -29.99 1.26
CA LEU A 323 -2.80 -28.98 0.26
C LEU A 323 -3.72 -27.94 0.89
N LYS A 324 -3.28 -26.68 0.83
CA LYS A 324 -4.06 -25.51 1.23
C LYS A 324 -4.32 -24.63 0.00
N ILE A 325 -5.56 -24.36 -0.29
CA ILE A 325 -6.01 -23.44 -1.34
C ILE A 325 -6.69 -22.25 -0.67
N THR A 326 -6.28 -21.05 -1.03
CA THR A 326 -6.91 -19.82 -0.56
C THR A 326 -7.31 -18.97 -1.75
N THR A 327 -8.48 -18.34 -1.66
CA THR A 327 -8.90 -17.33 -2.62
C THR A 327 -9.30 -16.07 -1.89
N ASN A 328 -9.08 -14.91 -2.49
CA ASN A 328 -9.67 -13.68 -2.05
C ASN A 328 -10.17 -12.86 -3.25
N TYR A 329 -11.16 -12.05 -3.01
CA TYR A 329 -11.65 -11.01 -3.90
C TYR A 329 -11.95 -9.77 -3.08
N VAL A 330 -11.55 -8.61 -3.59
CA VAL A 330 -11.81 -7.31 -2.96
C VAL A 330 -12.32 -6.36 -4.02
N HIS A 331 -13.39 -5.64 -3.67
CA HIS A 331 -13.94 -4.52 -4.41
C HIS A 331 -13.89 -3.26 -3.55
N THR A 332 -13.45 -2.14 -4.13
CA THR A 332 -13.53 -0.80 -3.52
C THR A 332 -14.01 0.23 -4.53
N ASP A 333 -14.87 1.13 -4.09
CA ASP A 333 -15.35 2.30 -4.85
C ASP A 333 -15.24 3.53 -3.96
N LEU A 334 -14.50 4.53 -4.40
CA LEU A 334 -14.24 5.78 -3.71
C LEU A 334 -14.71 6.93 -4.60
N SER A 335 -15.44 7.86 -4.02
CA SER A 335 -15.93 9.05 -4.72
C SER A 335 -15.81 10.30 -3.87
N GLY A 336 -15.74 11.46 -4.53
CA GLY A 336 -15.64 12.74 -3.86
C GLY A 336 -15.29 13.88 -4.79
N TYR A 337 -14.97 15.03 -4.20
CA TYR A 337 -14.38 16.15 -4.92
C TYR A 337 -12.86 16.13 -4.77
N PRO A 338 -12.10 16.24 -5.88
CA PRO A 338 -10.64 16.25 -5.82
C PRO A 338 -10.14 17.51 -5.13
N ASP A 339 -9.12 17.36 -4.27
CA ASP A 339 -8.48 18.47 -3.57
C ASP A 339 -7.03 18.65 -4.01
N PHE A 340 -6.77 19.67 -4.80
CA PHE A 340 -5.41 20.05 -5.21
C PHE A 340 -4.71 20.94 -4.18
N GLY A 341 -5.34 21.20 -3.03
CA GLY A 341 -4.77 21.97 -1.94
C GLY A 341 -4.86 23.49 -2.15
N VAL A 342 -3.81 24.19 -1.74
CA VAL A 342 -3.74 25.66 -1.74
C VAL A 342 -2.50 26.16 -2.47
N PRO A 343 -2.52 27.40 -3.03
CA PRO A 343 -1.33 27.99 -3.62
C PRO A 343 -0.19 28.21 -2.61
N TYR A 344 1.00 28.45 -3.13
CA TYR A 344 2.19 28.74 -2.34
C TYR A 344 2.61 30.22 -2.50
N TYR A 345 2.80 30.90 -1.38
CA TYR A 345 3.28 32.29 -1.33
C TYR A 345 4.82 32.30 -1.39
N LYS A 346 5.37 32.45 -2.59
CA LYS A 346 6.83 32.35 -2.85
C LYS A 346 7.64 33.40 -2.13
N GLN A 347 7.17 34.66 -2.10
CA GLN A 347 7.90 35.78 -1.48
C GLN A 347 8.04 35.57 0.04
N GLY A 348 7.04 34.96 0.67
CA GLY A 348 7.10 34.59 2.09
C GLY A 348 7.70 33.21 2.37
N ASN A 349 7.96 32.45 1.32
CA ASN A 349 8.42 31.06 1.40
C ASN A 349 7.53 30.16 2.28
N VAL A 350 6.21 30.35 2.20
CA VAL A 350 5.22 29.62 3.00
C VAL A 350 3.96 29.31 2.18
N PRO A 351 3.13 28.31 2.54
CA PRO A 351 1.78 28.17 2.00
C PRO A 351 0.93 29.42 2.29
N VAL A 352 -0.01 29.75 1.39
CA VAL A 352 -0.89 30.94 1.58
C VAL A 352 -1.69 30.88 2.89
N THR A 353 -1.96 29.69 3.39
CA THR A 353 -2.63 29.49 4.69
C THR A 353 -1.80 29.98 5.88
N SER A 354 -0.48 30.03 5.75
CA SER A 354 0.38 30.69 6.77
C SER A 354 0.34 32.22 6.71
N ALA A 355 -0.19 32.77 5.61
CA ALA A 355 -0.43 34.19 5.44
C ALA A 355 -1.90 34.64 5.75
N GLY A 356 -2.68 33.77 6.42
CA GLY A 356 -4.04 34.07 6.89
C GLY A 356 -5.16 33.60 5.97
N ILE A 357 -4.87 32.89 4.87
CA ILE A 357 -5.92 32.25 4.07
C ILE A 357 -6.50 31.07 4.87
N PRO A 358 -7.83 30.93 4.96
CA PRO A 358 -8.44 29.84 5.71
C PRO A 358 -8.01 28.46 5.23
N ARG A 359 -7.73 27.52 6.16
CA ARG A 359 -7.34 26.13 5.81
C ARG A 359 -8.40 25.40 5.00
N GLY A 360 -9.68 25.77 5.19
CA GLY A 360 -10.82 25.17 4.49
C GLY A 360 -10.95 25.58 3.04
N THR A 361 -10.22 26.60 2.57
CA THR A 361 -10.38 27.12 1.21
C THR A 361 -10.09 26.05 0.18
N TRP A 362 -11.08 25.77 -0.67
CA TRP A 362 -11.03 24.86 -1.80
C TRP A 362 -11.20 25.64 -3.10
N TYR A 363 -10.55 25.26 -4.17
CA TYR A 363 -10.51 26.02 -5.42
C TYR A 363 -11.23 25.31 -6.58
N GLY A 364 -11.97 24.24 -6.30
CA GLY A 364 -12.73 23.50 -7.29
C GLY A 364 -14.04 24.15 -7.70
N PHE A 365 -14.72 23.56 -8.67
CA PHE A 365 -16.02 23.97 -9.17
C PHE A 365 -17.04 22.85 -9.00
N LEU A 366 -18.06 23.08 -8.17
CA LEU A 366 -19.05 22.07 -7.80
C LEU A 366 -19.89 21.52 -8.96
N ASN A 367 -20.02 22.29 -10.04
CA ASN A 367 -20.78 21.91 -11.23
C ASN A 367 -19.94 21.22 -12.31
N ARG A 368 -18.60 21.06 -12.10
CA ARG A 368 -17.70 20.40 -13.04
C ARG A 368 -16.86 19.30 -12.42
N ASP A 369 -16.28 19.57 -11.23
CA ASP A 369 -15.26 18.75 -10.64
C ASP A 369 -15.88 17.50 -9.99
N PHE A 370 -15.24 16.37 -10.17
CA PHE A 370 -15.59 15.09 -9.55
C PHE A 370 -14.38 14.16 -9.51
N GLN A 371 -14.43 13.17 -8.67
CA GLN A 371 -13.43 12.12 -8.61
C GLN A 371 -14.07 10.79 -8.25
N THR A 372 -13.69 9.74 -8.98
CA THR A 372 -14.05 8.35 -8.70
C THR A 372 -12.83 7.46 -8.86
N ALA A 373 -12.63 6.55 -7.92
CA ALA A 373 -11.63 5.50 -8.06
C ALA A 373 -12.25 4.16 -7.68
N ARG A 374 -12.06 3.15 -8.55
CA ARG A 374 -12.52 1.78 -8.34
C ARG A 374 -11.37 0.83 -8.45
N GLN A 375 -11.37 -0.20 -7.63
CA GLN A 375 -10.40 -1.27 -7.72
C GLN A 375 -11.07 -2.60 -7.42
N ASP A 376 -10.87 -3.54 -8.33
CA ASP A 376 -11.27 -4.94 -8.21
C ASP A 376 -10.04 -5.80 -8.32
N PHE A 377 -9.76 -6.64 -7.33
CA PHE A 377 -8.71 -7.64 -7.46
C PHE A 377 -9.11 -8.97 -6.85
N GLY A 378 -8.61 -10.03 -7.46
CA GLY A 378 -8.77 -11.39 -6.97
C GLY A 378 -7.44 -12.12 -6.95
N THR A 379 -7.18 -12.89 -5.90
CA THR A 379 -6.00 -13.74 -5.77
C THR A 379 -6.42 -15.16 -5.47
N ALA A 380 -5.83 -16.13 -6.17
CA ALA A 380 -5.92 -17.55 -5.84
C ALA A 380 -4.50 -18.07 -5.53
N ALA A 381 -4.35 -18.78 -4.42
CA ALA A 381 -3.07 -19.35 -4.03
C ALA A 381 -3.25 -20.80 -3.61
N ALA A 382 -2.31 -21.63 -4.02
CA ALA A 382 -2.19 -23.02 -3.63
C ALA A 382 -0.83 -23.25 -2.96
N GLU A 383 -0.83 -23.83 -1.77
CA GLU A 383 0.35 -24.27 -1.04
C GLU A 383 0.29 -25.78 -0.90
N TYR A 384 1.27 -26.49 -1.45
CA TYR A 384 1.35 -27.95 -1.40
C TYR A 384 2.65 -28.40 -0.74
N LYS A 385 2.52 -29.12 0.37
CA LYS A 385 3.63 -29.72 1.09
C LYS A 385 3.90 -31.10 0.52
N ILE A 386 4.91 -31.23 -0.34
CA ILE A 386 5.31 -32.51 -0.90
C ILE A 386 5.80 -33.44 0.24
N ASN A 387 6.57 -32.87 1.17
CA ASN A 387 7.05 -33.48 2.39
C ASN A 387 7.51 -32.40 3.38
N GLU A 388 8.11 -32.77 4.51
CA GLU A 388 8.60 -31.81 5.51
C GLU A 388 9.71 -30.87 4.99
N ALA A 389 10.43 -31.30 3.94
CA ALA A 389 11.55 -30.56 3.38
C ALA A 389 11.14 -29.69 2.18
N ILE A 390 10.05 -29.99 1.48
CA ILE A 390 9.71 -29.34 0.21
C ILE A 390 8.26 -28.84 0.24
N THR A 391 8.08 -27.54 0.05
CA THR A 391 6.77 -26.88 -0.11
C THR A 391 6.74 -26.13 -1.43
N LEU A 392 5.70 -26.34 -2.23
CA LEU A 392 5.43 -25.57 -3.44
C LEU A 392 4.29 -24.58 -3.16
N THR A 393 4.47 -23.36 -3.61
CA THR A 393 3.43 -22.32 -3.53
C THR A 393 3.24 -21.69 -4.91
N SER A 394 1.99 -21.59 -5.37
CA SER A 394 1.64 -20.87 -6.59
C SER A 394 0.56 -19.86 -6.25
N LYS A 395 0.76 -18.61 -6.69
CA LYS A 395 -0.22 -17.51 -6.56
C LYS A 395 -0.54 -16.98 -7.94
N PHE A 396 -1.80 -16.73 -8.17
CA PHE A 396 -2.30 -16.04 -9.34
C PHE A 396 -3.15 -14.84 -8.91
N ARG A 397 -2.93 -13.68 -9.53
CA ARG A 397 -3.69 -12.45 -9.26
C ARG A 397 -4.19 -11.84 -10.55
N GLY A 398 -5.47 -11.45 -10.56
CA GLY A 398 -6.06 -10.57 -11.57
C GLY A 398 -6.53 -9.29 -10.90
N GLU A 399 -6.36 -8.15 -11.56
CA GLU A 399 -6.78 -6.84 -11.06
C GLU A 399 -7.27 -5.95 -12.19
N HIS A 400 -8.30 -5.16 -11.89
CA HIS A 400 -8.77 -4.04 -12.69
C HIS A 400 -8.95 -2.82 -11.80
N SER A 401 -8.42 -1.67 -12.21
CA SER A 401 -8.65 -0.40 -11.52
C SER A 401 -9.00 0.73 -12.47
N LEU A 402 -9.79 1.68 -11.97
CA LEU A 402 -10.20 2.90 -12.66
C LEU A 402 -9.92 4.10 -11.75
N LEU A 403 -9.22 5.11 -12.27
CA LEU A 403 -9.21 6.46 -11.73
C LEU A 403 -9.83 7.40 -12.75
N ASN A 404 -10.88 8.13 -12.36
CA ASN A 404 -11.59 9.07 -13.20
C ASN A 404 -11.85 10.37 -12.45
N TYR A 405 -11.30 11.49 -12.94
CA TYR A 405 -11.54 12.78 -12.32
C TYR A 405 -11.46 13.95 -13.29
N ILE A 406 -12.17 15.01 -12.95
CA ILE A 406 -11.92 16.40 -13.35
C ILE A 406 -11.75 17.19 -12.06
N GLY A 407 -10.68 17.96 -11.95
CA GLY A 407 -10.38 18.77 -10.78
C GLY A 407 -9.72 20.09 -11.13
N THR A 408 -9.56 20.95 -10.14
CA THR A 408 -9.05 22.30 -10.30
C THR A 408 -7.79 22.51 -9.49
N LEU A 409 -6.73 22.85 -10.18
CA LEU A 409 -5.41 23.15 -9.64
C LEU A 409 -5.22 24.65 -9.48
N PRO A 410 -5.01 25.19 -8.25
CA PRO A 410 -4.70 26.58 -8.03
C PRO A 410 -3.23 26.88 -8.35
N GLN A 411 -2.97 27.63 -9.42
CA GLN A 411 -1.62 27.92 -9.91
C GLN A 411 -1.34 29.43 -9.92
N ASN A 412 -0.07 29.80 -10.03
CA ASN A 412 0.41 31.17 -10.29
C ASN A 412 -0.29 32.22 -9.41
N PRO A 413 -0.20 32.16 -8.09
CA PRO A 413 -0.83 33.12 -7.24
C PRO A 413 -0.19 34.51 -7.45
N ASN A 414 -1.03 35.55 -7.68
CA ASN A 414 -0.62 36.94 -7.66
C ASN A 414 -0.72 37.45 -6.21
N THR A 415 0.40 37.59 -5.56
CA THR A 415 0.55 37.97 -4.15
C THR A 415 1.25 39.34 -4.01
N THR A 416 1.17 40.19 -5.00
CA THR A 416 1.82 41.52 -5.01
C THR A 416 1.15 42.52 -4.06
N SER A 417 -0.15 42.37 -3.81
CA SER A 417 -0.86 43.18 -2.82
C SER A 417 -0.35 42.89 -1.40
N PRO A 418 -0.10 43.94 -0.57
CA PRO A 418 0.18 43.73 0.84
C PRO A 418 -1.02 43.17 1.63
N ASN A 419 -2.23 43.26 1.08
CA ASN A 419 -3.45 42.70 1.66
C ASN A 419 -3.73 41.30 1.05
N PRO A 420 -3.63 40.19 1.82
CA PRO A 420 -3.90 38.84 1.32
C PRO A 420 -5.34 38.64 0.80
N LEU A 421 -6.29 39.45 1.27
CA LEU A 421 -7.69 39.39 0.81
C LEU A 421 -7.85 39.74 -0.68
N LEU A 422 -6.86 40.45 -1.25
CA LEU A 422 -6.84 40.83 -2.66
C LEU A 422 -5.99 39.91 -3.54
N TRP A 423 -5.41 38.88 -2.96
CA TRP A 423 -4.63 37.92 -3.74
C TRP A 423 -5.53 37.13 -4.68
N THR A 424 -4.99 36.87 -5.88
CA THR A 424 -5.68 36.04 -6.88
C THR A 424 -4.82 34.87 -7.33
N THR A 425 -5.44 33.86 -7.90
CA THR A 425 -4.77 32.69 -8.47
C THR A 425 -5.40 32.31 -9.81
N THR A 426 -4.74 31.47 -10.56
CA THR A 426 -5.29 30.82 -11.74
C THR A 426 -5.78 29.43 -11.38
N ALA A 427 -7.06 29.17 -11.58
CA ALA A 427 -7.66 27.87 -11.42
C ALA A 427 -7.58 27.09 -12.74
N SER A 428 -6.69 26.12 -12.84
CA SER A 428 -6.45 25.31 -14.05
C SER A 428 -7.10 23.95 -13.94
N ALA A 429 -7.85 23.55 -14.96
CA ALA A 429 -8.45 22.21 -15.01
C ALA A 429 -7.37 21.14 -15.16
N GLN A 430 -7.52 20.09 -14.39
CA GLN A 430 -6.77 18.85 -14.48
C GLN A 430 -7.76 17.70 -14.65
N SER A 431 -7.44 16.74 -15.48
CA SER A 431 -8.34 15.59 -15.68
C SER A 431 -7.60 14.34 -16.05
N ARG A 432 -8.18 13.21 -15.70
CA ARG A 432 -7.68 11.90 -16.07
C ARG A 432 -8.80 10.87 -16.09
N TYR A 433 -8.73 9.97 -17.05
CA TYR A 433 -9.44 8.72 -17.09
C TYR A 433 -8.39 7.63 -17.31
N GLN A 434 -8.09 6.87 -16.27
CA GLN A 434 -7.04 5.86 -16.31
C GLN A 434 -7.60 4.51 -15.89
N THR A 435 -7.36 3.50 -16.72
CA THR A 435 -7.59 2.10 -16.36
C THR A 435 -6.27 1.36 -16.26
N VAL A 436 -6.20 0.41 -15.34
CA VAL A 436 -5.06 -0.49 -15.18
C VAL A 436 -5.58 -1.91 -15.05
N ASP A 437 -5.12 -2.81 -15.92
CA ASP A 437 -5.37 -4.25 -15.86
C ASP A 437 -4.06 -4.97 -15.53
N VAL A 438 -4.09 -5.85 -14.54
CA VAL A 438 -2.91 -6.60 -14.09
C VAL A 438 -3.18 -8.09 -14.09
N TRP A 439 -2.21 -8.85 -14.58
CA TRP A 439 -2.11 -10.30 -14.43
C TRP A 439 -0.75 -10.63 -13.83
N ALA A 440 -0.74 -11.37 -12.75
CA ALA A 440 0.51 -11.83 -12.14
C ALA A 440 0.40 -13.28 -11.69
N ASN A 441 1.50 -14.02 -11.88
CA ASN A 441 1.65 -15.37 -11.35
C ASN A 441 3.03 -15.49 -10.69
N GLN A 442 3.05 -15.93 -9.45
CA GLN A 442 4.25 -16.16 -8.67
C GLN A 442 4.29 -17.63 -8.23
N ASN A 443 5.41 -18.30 -8.46
CA ASN A 443 5.61 -19.68 -8.05
C ASN A 443 6.89 -19.77 -7.23
N ASP A 444 6.81 -20.39 -6.05
CA ASP A 444 7.91 -20.61 -5.13
C ASP A 444 8.05 -22.10 -4.80
N ALA A 445 9.26 -22.63 -4.88
CA ALA A 445 9.66 -23.90 -4.31
C ALA A 445 10.55 -23.63 -3.09
N THR A 446 10.07 -23.97 -1.91
CA THR A 446 10.80 -23.79 -0.65
C THR A 446 11.40 -25.13 -0.23
N PHE A 447 12.71 -25.12 0.02
CA PHE A 447 13.48 -26.29 0.45
C PHE A 447 14.03 -26.05 1.86
N LYS A 448 13.78 -26.98 2.77
CA LYS A 448 14.37 -27.02 4.11
C LYS A 448 15.40 -28.15 4.16
N LEU A 449 16.64 -27.81 4.34
CA LEU A 449 17.78 -28.74 4.33
C LEU A 449 18.60 -28.57 5.60
N ASP A 450 19.26 -29.64 6.06
CA ASP A 450 20.26 -29.58 7.13
C ASP A 450 21.58 -30.12 6.57
N THR A 451 22.63 -29.29 6.59
CA THR A 451 23.97 -29.65 6.10
C THR A 451 24.99 -29.58 7.24
N GLY A 452 24.99 -30.60 8.10
CA GLY A 452 25.95 -30.71 9.20
C GLY A 452 25.75 -29.69 10.31
N GLY A 453 24.50 -29.40 10.65
CA GLY A 453 24.10 -28.46 11.72
C GLY A 453 23.87 -27.03 11.27
N VAL A 454 23.91 -26.78 9.96
CA VAL A 454 23.39 -25.54 9.33
C VAL A 454 22.02 -25.85 8.72
N LYS A 455 20.99 -25.17 9.23
CA LYS A 455 19.63 -25.27 8.70
C LYS A 455 19.46 -24.27 7.57
N HIS A 456 19.21 -24.76 6.38
CA HIS A 456 18.92 -23.94 5.20
C HIS A 456 17.41 -23.83 4.97
N THR A 457 16.94 -22.65 4.63
CA THR A 457 15.64 -22.43 4.02
C THR A 457 15.88 -21.72 2.69
N ALA A 458 15.93 -22.53 1.63
CA ALA A 458 16.16 -22.03 0.28
C ALA A 458 14.83 -21.86 -0.46
N VAL A 459 14.68 -20.76 -1.22
CA VAL A 459 13.52 -20.47 -2.06
C VAL A 459 14.00 -20.29 -3.49
N LEU A 460 13.51 -21.11 -4.40
CA LEU A 460 13.63 -20.93 -5.84
C LEU A 460 12.28 -20.48 -6.38
N GLY A 461 12.23 -19.34 -7.07
CA GLY A 461 10.95 -18.84 -7.55
C GLY A 461 10.98 -18.20 -8.91
N THR A 462 9.80 -18.12 -9.51
CA THR A 462 9.52 -17.40 -10.74
C THR A 462 8.35 -16.43 -10.54
N GLU A 463 8.36 -15.33 -11.27
CA GLU A 463 7.24 -14.38 -11.28
C GLU A 463 7.03 -13.86 -12.70
N PHE A 464 5.79 -13.87 -13.15
CA PHE A 464 5.36 -13.35 -14.43
C PHE A 464 4.30 -12.30 -14.18
N SER A 465 4.46 -11.10 -14.70
CA SER A 465 3.46 -10.04 -14.61
C SER A 465 3.25 -9.35 -15.94
N ASN A 466 1.99 -8.99 -16.20
CA ASN A 466 1.57 -8.15 -17.30
C ASN A 466 0.71 -7.02 -16.76
N GLU A 467 1.07 -5.79 -17.08
CA GLU A 467 0.34 -4.58 -16.68
C GLU A 467 -0.05 -3.83 -17.94
N ASN A 468 -1.34 -3.59 -18.13
CA ASN A 468 -1.89 -2.80 -19.24
C ASN A 468 -2.53 -1.54 -18.70
N ILE A 469 -2.01 -0.39 -19.09
CA ILE A 469 -2.44 0.92 -18.60
C ILE A 469 -2.94 1.75 -19.77
N SER A 470 -4.12 2.33 -19.62
CA SER A 470 -4.73 3.23 -20.59
C SER A 470 -5.04 4.56 -19.92
N ILE A 471 -4.53 5.66 -20.46
CA ILE A 471 -4.69 7.01 -19.89
C ILE A 471 -5.28 7.93 -20.94
N ASP A 472 -6.48 8.44 -20.68
CA ASP A 472 -7.15 9.49 -21.45
C ASP A 472 -7.37 10.73 -20.57
N ARG A 473 -7.83 11.80 -21.17
CA ARG A 473 -8.15 13.07 -20.51
C ARG A 473 -9.45 13.63 -21.05
N TYR A 474 -10.01 14.59 -20.33
CA TYR A 474 -11.20 15.29 -20.77
C TYR A 474 -10.83 16.51 -21.62
N THR A 475 -11.70 16.83 -22.55
CA THR A 475 -11.79 18.08 -23.31
C THR A 475 -13.09 18.81 -22.96
N GLY A 476 -13.26 20.05 -23.41
CA GLY A 476 -14.45 20.85 -23.09
C GLY A 476 -14.41 21.44 -21.67
N LEU A 477 -13.23 21.66 -21.11
CA LEU A 477 -13.05 22.12 -19.72
C LEU A 477 -13.05 23.65 -19.58
N SER A 478 -13.25 24.41 -20.66
CA SER A 478 -13.21 25.87 -20.68
C SER A 478 -14.46 26.49 -20.06
N SER A 479 -14.30 27.61 -19.36
CA SER A 479 -15.39 28.45 -18.82
C SER A 479 -15.57 29.74 -19.60
N GLU A 480 -16.79 30.13 -19.84
CA GLU A 480 -17.15 31.40 -20.53
C GLU A 480 -16.98 32.63 -19.65
N LEU A 481 -17.04 32.52 -18.32
CA LEU A 481 -17.12 33.66 -17.40
C LEU A 481 -15.86 34.52 -17.30
N PHE A 482 -14.71 34.02 -17.72
CA PHE A 482 -13.43 34.68 -17.50
C PHE A 482 -12.68 34.92 -18.81
N GLY A 483 -13.35 35.61 -19.76
CA GLY A 483 -12.69 36.12 -20.97
C GLY A 483 -12.48 35.07 -22.06
N GLY A 484 -13.46 34.19 -22.29
CA GLY A 484 -13.78 33.52 -23.54
C GLY A 484 -12.69 33.04 -24.47
N GLY A 485 -11.48 32.87 -24.03
CA GLY A 485 -10.43 32.27 -24.84
C GLY A 485 -10.59 30.77 -24.84
N SER A 486 -10.74 30.16 -26.01
CA SER A 486 -10.61 28.74 -26.24
C SER A 486 -9.21 28.27 -25.84
N THR A 487 -8.92 28.25 -24.52
CA THR A 487 -7.71 27.62 -24.06
C THR A 487 -8.02 26.16 -23.78
N SER A 488 -7.32 25.28 -24.47
CA SER A 488 -7.37 23.82 -24.27
C SER A 488 -7.10 23.39 -22.82
N THR A 489 -6.78 24.33 -21.96
CA THR A 489 -6.38 24.11 -20.56
C THR A 489 -7.49 24.40 -19.53
N GLY A 490 -8.65 24.94 -19.93
CA GLY A 490 -9.72 25.27 -18.99
C GLY A 490 -9.30 26.17 -17.81
N ALA A 491 -8.32 27.05 -18.02
CA ALA A 491 -7.79 27.91 -16.95
C ALA A 491 -8.68 29.14 -16.72
N VAL A 492 -8.99 29.43 -15.45
CA VAL A 492 -9.72 30.59 -14.99
C VAL A 492 -8.76 31.50 -14.21
N THR A 493 -8.49 32.68 -14.71
CA THR A 493 -7.59 33.64 -14.06
C THR A 493 -8.35 34.57 -13.12
N GLY A 494 -7.64 35.17 -12.15
CA GLY A 494 -8.23 36.18 -11.26
C GLY A 494 -9.13 35.62 -10.16
N VAL A 495 -9.09 34.29 -9.93
CA VAL A 495 -9.82 33.66 -8.82
C VAL A 495 -9.26 34.17 -7.49
N ASN A 496 -10.13 34.71 -6.61
CA ASN A 496 -9.70 35.22 -5.32
C ASN A 496 -9.17 34.08 -4.44
N VAL A 497 -7.97 34.24 -3.85
CA VAL A 497 -7.31 33.21 -3.03
C VAL A 497 -8.00 33.02 -1.68
N TYR A 498 -8.55 34.08 -1.09
CA TYR A 498 -9.24 34.05 0.20
C TYR A 498 -10.66 33.50 0.10
N SER A 499 -11.41 33.95 -0.90
CA SER A 499 -12.82 33.60 -1.11
C SER A 499 -13.10 33.26 -2.57
N PRO A 500 -12.69 32.09 -3.04
CA PRO A 500 -12.99 31.63 -4.40
C PRO A 500 -14.49 31.37 -4.58
N GLN A 501 -15.00 31.57 -5.80
CA GLN A 501 -16.38 31.25 -6.14
C GLN A 501 -16.44 29.78 -6.58
N TYR A 502 -17.29 29.00 -5.94
CA TYR A 502 -17.37 27.54 -6.14
C TYR A 502 -18.51 27.09 -7.05
N THR A 503 -19.46 27.97 -7.33
CA THR A 503 -20.72 27.60 -7.99
C THR A 503 -21.02 28.51 -9.17
N ASN A 504 -21.86 27.99 -10.08
CA ASN A 504 -22.46 28.74 -11.19
C ASN A 504 -21.46 29.32 -12.19
N ILE A 505 -20.31 28.72 -12.36
CA ILE A 505 -19.48 29.00 -13.51
C ILE A 505 -20.08 28.28 -14.71
N PRO A 506 -20.59 29.00 -15.73
CA PRO A 506 -21.07 28.33 -16.93
C PRO A 506 -19.91 27.76 -17.71
N PHE A 507 -19.97 26.46 -17.93
CA PHE A 507 -19.12 25.77 -18.88
C PHE A 507 -19.90 25.61 -20.17
N SER A 508 -19.38 26.15 -21.26
CA SER A 508 -20.05 26.21 -22.56
C SER A 508 -20.23 24.84 -23.23
N ILE A 509 -19.46 23.85 -22.78
CA ILE A 509 -19.44 22.52 -23.37
C ILE A 509 -19.44 21.49 -22.23
N THR A 510 -20.24 20.44 -22.37
CA THR A 510 -20.16 19.28 -21.48
C THR A 510 -18.82 18.57 -21.67
N PRO A 511 -18.02 18.36 -20.62
CA PRO A 511 -16.75 17.66 -20.71
C PRO A 511 -16.92 16.25 -21.31
N SER A 512 -16.06 15.89 -22.26
CA SER A 512 -16.02 14.57 -22.87
C SER A 512 -14.59 14.06 -22.96
N LEU A 513 -14.40 12.75 -22.99
CA LEU A 513 -13.08 12.15 -23.21
C LEU A 513 -12.56 12.50 -24.61
N VAL A 514 -11.25 12.69 -24.72
CA VAL A 514 -10.58 12.93 -26.02
C VAL A 514 -10.74 11.71 -26.93
N GLY A 515 -10.84 10.49 -26.35
CA GLY A 515 -11.06 9.26 -27.10
C GLY A 515 -9.79 8.70 -27.78
N ASN A 516 -8.62 9.26 -27.45
CA ASN A 516 -7.34 8.77 -27.95
C ASN A 516 -6.36 8.53 -26.78
N PRO A 517 -6.58 7.46 -26.00
CA PRO A 517 -5.77 7.21 -24.81
C PRO A 517 -4.34 6.84 -25.16
N THR A 518 -3.41 7.31 -24.34
CA THR A 518 -2.05 6.76 -24.31
C THR A 518 -2.11 5.41 -23.61
N ARG A 519 -1.56 4.38 -24.27
CA ARG A 519 -1.52 3.01 -23.74
C ARG A 519 -0.09 2.60 -23.41
N TYR A 520 0.06 1.95 -22.28
CA TYR A 520 1.31 1.33 -21.86
C TYR A 520 1.06 -0.16 -21.62
N GLY A 521 2.00 -0.99 -22.06
CA GLY A 521 2.05 -2.41 -21.72
C GLY A 521 3.38 -2.70 -21.05
N VAL A 522 3.36 -3.33 -19.87
CA VAL A 522 4.58 -3.75 -19.16
C VAL A 522 4.52 -5.24 -18.93
N ASN A 523 5.54 -5.96 -19.37
CA ASN A 523 5.75 -7.37 -19.08
C ASN A 523 7.02 -7.53 -18.25
N THR A 524 6.94 -8.25 -17.16
CA THR A 524 8.09 -8.59 -16.33
C THR A 524 8.15 -10.10 -16.14
N ASN A 525 9.27 -10.70 -16.52
CA ASN A 525 9.55 -12.13 -16.29
C ASN A 525 10.73 -12.23 -15.35
N SER A 526 10.54 -12.94 -14.23
CA SER A 526 11.53 -12.97 -13.17
C SER A 526 11.88 -14.38 -12.75
N VAL A 527 13.14 -14.56 -12.36
CA VAL A 527 13.62 -15.74 -11.66
C VAL A 527 14.49 -15.31 -10.48
N TYR A 528 14.37 -16.00 -9.36
CA TYR A 528 15.13 -15.67 -8.16
C TYR A 528 15.46 -16.91 -7.36
N VAL A 529 16.56 -16.80 -6.63
CA VAL A 529 16.99 -17.77 -5.62
C VAL A 529 17.39 -17.01 -4.36
N MET A 530 16.94 -17.53 -3.22
CA MET A 530 17.27 -17.00 -1.90
C MET A 530 17.58 -18.14 -0.98
N ASP A 531 18.55 -17.98 -0.10
CA ASP A 531 18.81 -18.92 0.99
C ASP A 531 19.01 -18.19 2.31
N THR A 532 18.52 -18.82 3.35
CA THR A 532 18.79 -18.43 4.74
C THR A 532 19.40 -19.61 5.44
N ALA A 533 20.71 -19.51 5.68
CA ALA A 533 21.54 -20.52 6.35
C ALA A 533 21.67 -20.17 7.83
N ASN A 534 21.01 -20.92 8.70
CA ASN A 534 20.97 -20.71 10.14
C ASN A 534 21.86 -21.74 10.85
N TRP A 535 23.01 -21.30 11.38
CA TRP A 535 23.92 -22.13 12.15
C TRP A 535 23.62 -21.98 13.66
N ARG A 536 22.93 -22.97 14.21
CA ARG A 536 22.65 -23.13 15.65
C ARG A 536 21.95 -21.92 16.29
N ASP A 537 21.17 -21.18 15.53
CA ASP A 537 20.52 -19.93 15.95
C ASP A 537 21.51 -18.87 16.50
N THR A 538 22.80 -18.99 16.18
CA THR A 538 23.87 -18.05 16.62
C THR A 538 24.35 -17.19 15.46
N LEU A 539 24.55 -17.80 14.31
CA LEU A 539 24.98 -17.12 13.09
C LEU A 539 24.03 -17.44 11.96
N ILE A 540 23.47 -16.41 11.34
CA ILE A 540 22.51 -16.58 10.26
C ILE A 540 23.00 -15.77 9.06
N LEU A 541 23.21 -16.44 7.95
CA LEU A 541 23.54 -15.82 6.66
C LEU A 541 22.28 -15.86 5.78
N ASN A 542 21.86 -14.70 5.30
CA ASN A 542 20.82 -14.55 4.30
C ASN A 542 21.42 -14.01 3.00
N GLY A 543 21.05 -14.60 1.88
CA GLY A 543 21.50 -14.16 0.57
C GLY A 543 20.49 -14.45 -0.50
N GLY A 544 20.45 -13.61 -1.54
CA GLY A 544 19.56 -13.82 -2.66
C GLY A 544 19.96 -13.03 -3.90
N VAL A 545 19.58 -13.58 -5.05
CA VAL A 545 19.73 -12.96 -6.36
C VAL A 545 18.41 -13.08 -7.10
N ARG A 546 18.03 -12.00 -7.76
CA ARG A 546 16.85 -11.94 -8.64
C ARG A 546 17.23 -11.29 -9.97
N TYR A 547 16.78 -11.90 -11.04
CA TYR A 547 16.76 -11.36 -12.38
C TYR A 547 15.34 -11.00 -12.77
N ASP A 548 15.15 -9.79 -13.32
CA ASP A 548 13.90 -9.33 -13.92
C ASP A 548 14.18 -8.92 -15.39
N GLY A 549 13.58 -9.63 -16.34
CA GLY A 549 13.49 -9.20 -17.75
C GLY A 549 12.30 -8.26 -17.90
N TYR A 550 12.55 -6.95 -17.97
CA TYR A 550 11.54 -5.90 -18.06
C TYR A 550 11.34 -5.45 -19.49
N ASN A 551 10.11 -5.49 -19.98
CA ASN A 551 9.73 -5.06 -21.33
C ASN A 551 8.54 -4.09 -21.23
N MET A 552 8.71 -2.88 -21.77
CA MET A 552 7.66 -1.86 -21.81
C MET A 552 7.38 -1.42 -23.23
N SER A 553 6.13 -1.16 -23.55
CA SER A 553 5.68 -0.52 -24.78
C SER A 553 4.78 0.69 -24.44
N SER A 554 4.88 1.74 -25.25
CA SER A 554 4.05 2.95 -25.10
C SER A 554 3.55 3.43 -26.47
N SER A 555 2.25 3.80 -26.55
CA SER A 555 1.65 4.39 -27.75
C SER A 555 1.82 5.91 -27.87
N THR A 556 2.61 6.53 -26.98
CA THR A 556 2.76 7.99 -26.93
C THR A 556 3.28 8.61 -28.25
N ASN A 557 4.02 7.86 -29.03
CA ASN A 557 4.59 8.28 -30.32
C ASN A 557 3.96 7.53 -31.49
N SER A 558 2.63 7.67 -31.72
CA SER A 558 1.98 7.12 -32.90
C SER A 558 2.59 7.73 -34.19
N PRO A 559 2.89 6.94 -35.25
CA PRO A 559 2.50 5.54 -35.47
C PRO A 559 3.48 4.48 -34.93
N LYS A 560 4.57 4.86 -34.26
CA LYS A 560 5.54 3.91 -33.74
C LYS A 560 5.42 3.83 -32.21
N TYR A 561 5.17 2.62 -31.70
CA TYR A 561 5.24 2.36 -30.27
C TYR A 561 6.69 2.51 -29.78
N LEU A 562 6.90 3.30 -28.73
CA LEU A 562 8.15 3.29 -28.00
C LEU A 562 8.26 1.93 -27.28
N LYS A 563 9.35 1.20 -27.49
CA LYS A 563 9.65 -0.05 -26.81
C LYS A 563 10.91 0.11 -25.98
N MET A 564 10.90 -0.40 -24.80
CA MET A 564 12.04 -0.42 -23.89
C MET A 564 12.20 -1.79 -23.26
N ASN A 565 13.42 -2.26 -23.21
CA ASN A 565 13.80 -3.51 -22.54
C ASN A 565 14.91 -3.21 -21.54
N ALA A 566 14.87 -3.86 -20.39
CA ALA A 566 15.93 -3.77 -19.39
C ALA A 566 16.09 -5.11 -18.67
N ASP A 567 17.34 -5.54 -18.58
CA ASP A 567 17.74 -6.69 -17.78
C ASP A 567 18.22 -6.20 -16.41
N LEU A 568 17.50 -6.57 -15.36
CA LEU A 568 17.73 -6.06 -14.03
C LEU A 568 18.20 -7.21 -13.12
N VAL A 569 19.46 -7.17 -12.72
CA VAL A 569 19.99 -8.10 -11.72
C VAL A 569 20.12 -7.37 -10.40
N ASN A 570 19.47 -7.90 -9.36
CA ASN A 570 19.51 -7.38 -8.01
C ASN A 570 19.84 -8.48 -7.01
N TYR A 571 20.58 -8.11 -5.96
CA TYR A 571 21.01 -9.07 -4.94
C TYR A 571 20.98 -8.44 -3.54
N ASN A 572 20.91 -9.30 -2.55
CA ASN A 572 21.10 -8.96 -1.15
C ASN A 572 22.00 -9.99 -0.49
N VAL A 573 22.71 -9.54 0.53
CA VAL A 573 23.42 -10.38 1.49
C VAL A 573 23.27 -9.75 2.87
N GLY A 574 23.05 -10.57 3.89
CA GLY A 574 22.95 -10.14 5.27
C GLY A 574 23.49 -11.21 6.22
N LEU A 575 24.21 -10.76 7.22
CA LEU A 575 24.75 -11.58 8.29
C LEU A 575 24.16 -11.15 9.62
N VAL A 576 23.61 -12.08 10.37
CA VAL A 576 23.08 -11.88 11.71
C VAL A 576 23.91 -12.69 12.69
N TYR A 577 24.41 -12.03 13.73
CA TYR A 577 25.03 -12.65 14.88
C TYR A 577 24.15 -12.47 16.11
N LYS A 578 23.83 -13.57 16.79
CA LYS A 578 23.04 -13.57 18.02
C LYS A 578 23.96 -13.85 19.21
N PRO A 579 24.39 -12.82 19.93
CA PRO A 579 25.20 -13.01 21.15
C PRO A 579 24.41 -13.70 22.25
N MET A 580 23.07 -13.59 22.19
CA MET A 580 22.14 -14.24 23.11
C MET A 580 20.77 -14.46 22.42
N PRO A 581 19.91 -15.36 22.94
CA PRO A 581 18.64 -15.72 22.27
C PRO A 581 17.64 -14.57 22.10
N ILE A 582 17.77 -13.49 22.87
CA ILE A 582 16.88 -12.31 22.85
C ILE A 582 17.44 -11.14 22.04
N GLY A 583 18.65 -11.24 21.51
CA GLY A 583 19.33 -10.13 20.85
C GLY A 583 20.08 -10.54 19.61
N SER A 584 20.09 -9.69 18.61
CA SER A 584 20.85 -9.85 17.38
C SER A 584 21.55 -8.56 16.96
N ILE A 585 22.67 -8.71 16.30
CA ILE A 585 23.43 -7.67 15.61
C ILE A 585 23.54 -8.12 14.16
N TYR A 586 23.29 -7.24 13.21
CA TYR A 586 23.35 -7.61 11.79
C TYR A 586 24.04 -6.58 10.93
N ALA A 587 24.61 -7.04 9.84
CA ALA A 587 25.06 -6.21 8.74
C ALA A 587 24.40 -6.70 7.44
N ALA A 588 23.96 -5.77 6.60
CA ALA A 588 23.28 -6.09 5.36
C ALA A 588 23.71 -5.18 4.22
N TYR A 589 23.70 -5.72 3.02
CA TYR A 589 23.87 -4.99 1.77
C TYR A 589 22.81 -5.44 0.77
N ALA A 590 22.16 -4.48 0.10
CA ALA A 590 21.13 -4.77 -0.87
C ALA A 590 21.19 -3.81 -2.05
N THR A 591 20.74 -4.27 -3.22
CA THR A 591 20.61 -3.47 -4.43
C THR A 591 19.16 -3.38 -4.89
N SER A 592 18.86 -2.34 -5.66
CA SER A 592 17.64 -2.23 -6.44
C SER A 592 17.87 -1.49 -7.74
N ALA A 593 17.01 -1.76 -8.72
CA ALA A 593 17.05 -1.11 -10.02
C ALA A 593 15.65 -0.61 -10.41
N ASN A 594 15.57 0.66 -10.87
CA ASN A 594 14.35 1.28 -11.32
C ASN A 594 14.45 1.57 -12.83
N PRO A 595 13.80 0.75 -13.69
CA PRO A 595 13.83 0.95 -15.13
C PRO A 595 13.06 2.22 -15.51
N PHE A 596 13.40 2.81 -16.65
CA PHE A 596 12.65 3.94 -17.18
C PHE A 596 11.21 3.52 -17.50
N GLY A 597 10.25 4.41 -17.24
CA GLY A 597 8.83 4.14 -17.47
C GLY A 597 8.17 3.25 -16.42
N SER A 598 8.85 2.90 -15.34
CA SER A 598 8.22 2.15 -14.25
C SER A 598 7.20 2.97 -13.46
N GLU A 599 7.20 4.30 -13.61
CA GLU A 599 6.29 5.24 -12.95
C GLU A 599 5.19 5.66 -13.95
N LEU A 600 4.44 4.71 -14.47
CA LEU A 600 3.48 4.88 -15.57
C LEU A 600 2.20 5.66 -15.20
N ASP A 601 2.04 6.02 -13.94
CA ASP A 601 0.95 6.86 -13.46
C ASP A 601 1.11 8.35 -13.81
N ALA A 602 2.28 8.75 -14.30
CA ALA A 602 2.61 10.14 -14.60
C ALA A 602 2.74 10.41 -16.11
N THR A 603 2.06 11.44 -16.59
CA THR A 603 2.15 11.88 -17.99
C THR A 603 3.25 12.92 -18.23
N GLY A 604 3.89 13.41 -17.17
CA GLY A 604 4.92 14.45 -17.22
C GLY A 604 6.32 13.92 -17.00
N THR A 605 7.30 14.62 -17.60
CA THR A 605 8.74 14.33 -17.40
C THR A 605 9.18 14.46 -15.95
N ASP A 606 8.47 15.28 -15.17
CA ASP A 606 8.80 15.57 -13.76
C ASP A 606 8.58 14.41 -12.80
N TYR A 607 7.87 13.37 -13.25
CA TYR A 607 7.50 12.20 -12.43
C TYR A 607 7.95 10.86 -13.01
N GLY A 608 8.92 10.88 -13.93
CA GLY A 608 9.39 9.65 -14.56
C GLY A 608 8.48 9.11 -15.66
N GLY A 609 7.46 9.87 -16.06
CA GLY A 609 6.63 9.55 -17.23
C GLY A 609 7.45 9.47 -18.51
N VAL A 610 6.93 8.77 -19.52
CA VAL A 610 7.58 8.63 -20.82
C VAL A 610 7.33 9.90 -21.63
N PRO A 611 8.34 10.74 -21.94
CA PRO A 611 8.15 11.95 -22.71
C PRO A 611 7.69 11.59 -24.14
N ALA A 612 6.73 12.35 -24.67
CA ALA A 612 6.16 12.14 -26.00
C ALA A 612 7.20 12.17 -27.15
N ASN A 613 8.35 12.83 -26.95
CA ASN A 613 9.30 13.15 -28.02
C ASN A 613 10.74 12.66 -27.77
N THR A 614 10.98 11.81 -26.77
CA THR A 614 12.36 11.36 -26.48
C THR A 614 12.60 9.95 -27.06
N ALA A 615 13.42 9.89 -28.08
CA ALA A 615 14.07 8.67 -28.55
C ALA A 615 15.26 8.26 -27.63
N ILE A 616 15.42 8.90 -26.47
CA ILE A 616 16.55 8.66 -25.57
C ILE A 616 16.15 7.53 -24.61
N LEU A 617 16.70 6.35 -24.88
CA LEU A 617 16.62 5.22 -23.97
C LEU A 617 17.58 5.46 -22.80
N LEU A 618 17.03 5.93 -21.67
CA LEU A 618 17.81 6.09 -20.44
C LEU A 618 17.95 4.74 -19.77
N GLY A 619 19.15 4.42 -19.31
CA GLY A 619 19.41 3.23 -18.51
C GLY A 619 18.65 3.23 -17.17
N PRO A 620 18.53 2.07 -16.50
CA PRO A 620 17.89 2.00 -15.20
C PRO A 620 18.67 2.78 -14.14
N GLU A 621 17.94 3.46 -13.25
CA GLU A 621 18.52 3.97 -12.01
C GLU A 621 18.93 2.80 -11.13
N ARG A 622 20.07 2.92 -10.45
CA ARG A 622 20.60 1.85 -9.59
C ARG A 622 20.76 2.35 -8.16
N ASN A 623 20.31 1.55 -7.22
CA ASN A 623 20.42 1.87 -5.81
C ASN A 623 21.21 0.79 -5.08
N LYS A 624 22.01 1.22 -4.10
CA LYS A 624 22.81 0.37 -3.24
C LYS A 624 22.66 0.85 -1.81
N ALA A 625 22.43 -0.06 -0.89
CA ALA A 625 22.37 0.29 0.52
C ALA A 625 23.22 -0.66 1.36
N ALA A 626 23.88 -0.08 2.36
CA ALA A 626 24.49 -0.78 3.48
C ALA A 626 23.74 -0.42 4.76
N GLU A 627 23.50 -1.41 5.60
CA GLU A 627 22.81 -1.27 6.87
C GLU A 627 23.53 -2.07 7.95
N LEU A 628 23.77 -1.44 9.11
CA LEU A 628 24.30 -2.07 10.32
C LEU A 628 23.29 -1.85 11.44
N GLY A 629 22.75 -2.90 12.02
CA GLY A 629 21.68 -2.75 13.00
C GLY A 629 21.75 -3.78 14.12
N THR A 630 20.87 -3.57 15.07
CA THR A 630 20.66 -4.47 16.22
C THR A 630 19.19 -4.54 16.57
N LYS A 631 18.75 -5.70 17.07
CA LYS A 631 17.37 -5.96 17.50
C LYS A 631 17.37 -6.71 18.82
N TRP A 632 16.46 -6.36 19.71
CA TRP A 632 16.37 -6.91 21.06
C TRP A 632 14.94 -7.18 21.45
N GLU A 633 14.65 -8.39 21.87
CA GLU A 633 13.37 -8.77 22.49
C GLU A 633 13.51 -8.65 24.01
N LEU A 634 12.94 -7.58 24.54
CA LEU A 634 12.95 -7.23 25.97
C LEU A 634 11.61 -7.58 26.62
N VAL A 635 11.51 -7.40 27.95
CA VAL A 635 10.26 -7.60 28.71
C VAL A 635 9.66 -8.97 28.41
N ASP A 636 10.38 -10.02 28.76
CA ASP A 636 10.00 -11.42 28.49
C ASP A 636 9.61 -11.69 27.01
N ARG A 637 10.32 -11.03 26.09
CA ARG A 637 10.13 -11.08 24.62
C ARG A 637 8.86 -10.41 24.10
N HIS A 638 8.18 -9.60 24.92
CA HIS A 638 6.98 -8.87 24.49
C HIS A 638 7.25 -7.45 23.95
N LEU A 639 8.51 -6.99 24.02
CA LEU A 639 8.94 -5.71 23.44
C LEU A 639 10.08 -5.95 22.47
N LEU A 640 9.88 -5.66 21.18
CA LEU A 640 10.96 -5.61 20.20
C LEU A 640 11.48 -4.19 20.08
N VAL A 641 12.77 -3.99 20.29
CA VAL A 641 13.47 -2.73 20.06
C VAL A 641 14.51 -2.96 18.98
N SER A 642 14.54 -2.10 17.98
CA SER A 642 15.52 -2.16 16.89
C SER A 642 16.17 -0.79 16.68
N ALA A 643 17.43 -0.82 16.25
CA ALA A 643 18.18 0.36 15.84
C ALA A 643 19.06 0.01 14.64
N ALA A 644 19.11 0.87 13.64
CA ALA A 644 19.90 0.67 12.44
C ALA A 644 20.58 1.96 11.98
N LEU A 645 21.84 1.86 11.59
CA LEU A 645 22.55 2.85 10.79
C LEU A 645 22.43 2.44 9.34
N PHE A 646 22.01 3.34 8.47
CA PHE A 646 21.87 3.04 7.05
C PHE A 646 22.50 4.11 6.16
N GLN A 647 22.94 3.67 5.00
CA GLN A 647 23.32 4.55 3.90
C GLN A 647 22.80 3.95 2.59
N THR A 648 22.07 4.74 1.83
CA THR A 648 21.60 4.38 0.48
C THR A 648 22.14 5.39 -0.52
N THR A 649 22.72 4.91 -1.62
CA THR A 649 23.11 5.73 -2.77
C THR A 649 22.25 5.38 -3.96
N LYS A 650 21.88 6.39 -4.75
CA LYS A 650 21.26 6.22 -6.07
C LYS A 650 22.24 6.74 -7.11
N ASP A 651 22.59 5.90 -8.05
CA ASP A 651 23.44 6.21 -9.20
C ASP A 651 22.58 6.21 -10.47
N ASN A 652 23.02 6.91 -11.50
CA ASN A 652 22.34 7.04 -12.79
C ASN A 652 20.90 7.58 -12.64
N ALA A 653 20.71 8.45 -11.65
CA ALA A 653 19.42 9.09 -11.41
C ALA A 653 19.05 10.03 -12.57
N ARG A 654 17.75 10.14 -12.82
CA ARG A 654 17.22 11.02 -13.87
C ARG A 654 17.13 12.44 -13.37
N GLU A 655 17.49 13.38 -14.24
CA GLU A 655 17.35 14.82 -14.00
C GLU A 655 17.06 15.56 -15.32
N THR A 656 16.51 16.77 -15.22
CA THR A 656 16.32 17.64 -16.39
C THR A 656 17.44 18.65 -16.45
N VAL A 657 18.24 18.59 -17.52
CA VAL A 657 19.33 19.55 -17.78
C VAL A 657 19.02 20.29 -19.08
N ASN A 658 18.93 21.62 -19.00
CA ASN A 658 18.59 22.47 -20.17
C ASN A 658 17.32 22.04 -20.90
N GLY A 659 16.29 21.61 -20.15
CA GLY A 659 15.01 21.14 -20.70
C GLY A 659 15.02 19.73 -21.27
N LEU A 660 16.14 19.01 -21.24
CA LEU A 660 16.26 17.63 -21.68
C LEU A 660 16.34 16.70 -20.47
N LEU A 661 15.58 15.60 -20.50
CA LEU A 661 15.69 14.54 -19.54
C LEU A 661 16.98 13.75 -19.79
N THR A 662 17.84 13.68 -18.79
CA THR A 662 19.15 13.00 -18.82
C THR A 662 19.25 11.99 -17.69
N SER A 663 20.25 11.14 -17.73
CA SER A 663 20.67 10.29 -16.61
C SER A 663 22.10 10.63 -16.21
N GLY A 664 22.52 10.14 -15.04
CA GLY A 664 23.89 10.37 -14.53
C GLY A 664 23.96 11.23 -13.28
N ALA A 665 22.83 11.73 -12.78
CA ALA A 665 22.78 12.31 -11.44
C ALA A 665 22.99 11.21 -10.38
N ALA A 666 23.56 11.59 -9.25
CA ALA A 666 23.71 10.70 -8.11
C ALA A 666 23.42 11.41 -6.80
N TYR A 667 22.88 10.67 -5.84
CA TYR A 667 22.65 11.20 -4.50
C TYR A 667 22.72 10.14 -3.42
N ARG A 668 22.91 10.59 -2.20
CA ARG A 668 23.08 9.77 -1.03
C ARG A 668 22.13 10.19 0.08
N ILE A 669 21.53 9.20 0.74
CA ILE A 669 20.77 9.36 1.97
C ILE A 669 21.37 8.44 3.01
N GLN A 670 21.61 8.97 4.21
CA GLN A 670 22.15 8.22 5.34
C GLN A 670 21.47 8.64 6.63
N GLY A 671 21.40 7.74 7.60
CA GLY A 671 20.71 8.07 8.83
C GLY A 671 20.71 6.96 9.87
N ILE A 672 19.90 7.23 10.90
CA ILE A 672 19.63 6.32 12.02
C ILE A 672 18.12 6.09 12.05
N ASP A 673 17.74 4.84 12.23
CA ASP A 673 16.36 4.39 12.33
C ASP A 673 16.21 3.60 13.64
N ILE A 674 15.31 4.02 14.53
CA ILE A 674 15.08 3.40 15.83
C ILE A 674 13.59 3.12 15.95
N GLU A 675 13.21 1.89 16.30
CA GLU A 675 11.82 1.47 16.46
C GLU A 675 11.65 0.68 17.75
N ALA A 676 10.45 0.79 18.34
CA ALA A 676 10.02 0.02 19.50
C ALA A 676 8.56 -0.40 19.32
N GLU A 677 8.28 -1.69 19.50
CA GLU A 677 6.95 -2.25 19.33
C GLU A 677 6.68 -3.36 20.35
N GLY A 678 5.53 -3.29 21.04
CA GLY A 678 5.14 -4.22 22.06
C GLY A 678 4.84 -3.57 23.40
N LYS A 679 4.94 -4.32 24.51
CA LYS A 679 4.62 -3.83 25.84
C LYS A 679 5.85 -3.48 26.67
N LEU A 680 5.78 -2.35 27.37
CA LEU A 680 6.75 -1.93 28.38
C LEU A 680 6.44 -2.55 29.76
N THR A 681 5.17 -2.74 30.05
CA THR A 681 4.64 -3.43 31.24
C THR A 681 3.37 -4.19 30.84
N ASP A 682 2.80 -5.00 31.69
CA ASP A 682 1.55 -5.71 31.41
C ASP A 682 0.36 -4.80 31.06
N ARG A 683 0.45 -3.52 31.41
CA ARG A 683 -0.60 -2.52 31.15
C ARG A 683 -0.24 -1.48 30.10
N TRP A 684 1.02 -1.40 29.67
CA TRP A 684 1.50 -0.31 28.85
C TRP A 684 2.13 -0.82 27.57
N SER A 685 1.44 -0.62 26.45
CA SER A 685 1.91 -0.96 25.10
C SER A 685 2.35 0.28 24.33
N ILE A 686 3.38 0.14 23.50
CA ILE A 686 3.91 1.18 22.62
C ILE A 686 4.15 0.65 21.22
N PHE A 687 4.04 1.54 20.22
CA PHE A 687 4.40 1.26 18.85
C PHE A 687 4.89 2.52 18.14
N GLY A 688 6.10 2.51 17.62
CA GLY A 688 6.59 3.65 16.85
C GLY A 688 8.10 3.74 16.78
N GLY A 689 8.61 4.91 16.37
CA GLY A 689 10.04 5.08 16.18
C GLY A 689 10.47 6.51 15.89
N LEU A 690 11.76 6.67 15.71
CA LEU A 690 12.47 7.89 15.37
C LEU A 690 13.40 7.61 14.19
N VAL A 691 13.31 8.43 13.15
CA VAL A 691 14.25 8.41 12.03
C VAL A 691 14.93 9.77 11.91
N LEU A 692 16.24 9.74 11.93
CA LEU A 692 17.12 10.89 11.68
C LEU A 692 17.89 10.62 10.41
N MET A 693 17.77 11.48 9.38
CA MET A 693 18.45 11.25 8.11
C MET A 693 18.93 12.54 7.46
N GLN A 694 19.97 12.41 6.67
CA GLN A 694 20.55 13.47 5.85
C GLN A 694 20.61 13.02 4.40
N SER A 695 20.35 13.95 3.50
CA SER A 695 20.44 13.72 2.07
C SER A 695 21.36 14.73 1.39
N LYS A 696 21.99 14.30 0.30
CA LYS A 696 22.88 15.16 -0.48
C LYS A 696 22.91 14.71 -1.93
N VAL A 697 22.78 15.66 -2.86
CA VAL A 697 23.12 15.46 -4.26
C VAL A 697 24.64 15.38 -4.38
N THR A 698 25.15 14.24 -4.87
CA THR A 698 26.59 13.99 -4.98
C THR A 698 27.11 14.22 -6.39
N GLN A 699 26.25 14.09 -7.39
CA GLN A 699 26.54 14.36 -8.80
C GLN A 699 25.30 14.89 -9.50
N SER A 700 25.44 15.88 -10.38
CA SER A 700 24.38 16.46 -11.20
C SER A 700 24.97 17.13 -12.43
N GLY A 701 24.26 17.08 -13.56
CA GLY A 701 24.55 17.89 -14.74
C GLY A 701 24.31 19.39 -14.55
N VAL A 702 23.58 19.76 -13.48
CA VAL A 702 23.38 21.14 -13.04
C VAL A 702 24.29 21.38 -11.82
N ALA A 703 25.41 22.07 -12.02
CA ALA A 703 26.44 22.24 -10.99
C ALA A 703 25.91 22.84 -9.68
N SER A 704 24.94 23.76 -9.74
CA SER A 704 24.31 24.37 -8.57
C SER A 704 23.51 23.42 -7.69
N ASN A 705 23.15 22.24 -8.22
CA ASN A 705 22.45 21.22 -7.44
C ASN A 705 23.39 20.39 -6.56
N ILE A 706 24.69 20.34 -6.89
CA ILE A 706 25.66 19.53 -6.14
C ILE A 706 25.78 20.07 -4.72
N GLY A 707 25.63 19.19 -3.75
CA GLY A 707 25.66 19.54 -2.33
C GLY A 707 24.31 19.89 -1.71
N LEU A 708 23.27 20.16 -2.53
CA LEU A 708 21.94 20.44 -2.02
C LEU A 708 21.30 19.21 -1.38
N GLN A 709 20.36 19.46 -0.48
CA GLN A 709 19.48 18.45 0.10
C GLN A 709 18.41 18.06 -0.91
N LEU A 710 17.95 16.82 -0.81
CA LEU A 710 16.84 16.32 -1.64
C LEU A 710 15.51 16.90 -1.20
N ALA A 711 14.57 16.98 -2.14
CA ALA A 711 13.19 17.35 -1.88
C ALA A 711 12.41 16.22 -1.20
N ASN A 712 11.30 16.56 -0.54
CA ASN A 712 10.34 15.64 0.09
C ASN A 712 10.91 14.78 1.22
N ILE A 713 12.03 15.15 1.81
CA ILE A 713 12.69 14.44 2.91
C ILE A 713 12.56 15.23 4.20
N ALA A 714 11.95 14.63 5.20
CA ALA A 714 12.00 15.10 6.56
C ALA A 714 13.30 14.60 7.23
N HIS A 715 14.17 15.52 7.65
CA HIS A 715 15.44 15.17 8.32
C HIS A 715 15.23 14.47 9.65
N GLN A 716 14.15 14.81 10.34
CA GLN A 716 13.76 14.23 11.62
C GLN A 716 12.29 13.86 11.52
N SER A 717 11.98 12.65 11.83
CA SER A 717 10.61 12.17 11.94
C SER A 717 10.45 11.24 13.11
N PHE A 718 9.45 11.53 13.91
CA PHE A 718 9.07 10.74 15.08
C PHE A 718 7.60 10.37 15.00
N SER A 719 7.28 9.16 15.43
CA SER A 719 5.91 8.71 15.65
C SER A 719 5.88 7.71 16.79
N MET A 720 5.02 7.91 17.76
CA MET A 720 4.85 6.99 18.87
C MET A 720 3.38 6.92 19.25
N LEU A 721 2.80 5.73 19.08
CA LEU A 721 1.52 5.33 19.69
C LEU A 721 1.81 4.78 21.07
N SER A 722 1.01 5.14 22.06
CA SER A 722 1.07 4.65 23.44
C SER A 722 -0.32 4.34 23.91
N LYS A 723 -0.53 3.17 24.54
CA LYS A 723 -1.79 2.73 25.11
C LYS A 723 -1.57 2.17 26.51
N TYR A 724 -2.38 2.61 27.45
CA TYR A 724 -2.34 2.17 28.85
C TYR A 724 -3.68 1.57 29.27
N LYS A 725 -3.64 0.35 29.80
CA LYS A 725 -4.81 -0.36 30.33
C LYS A 725 -5.03 0.02 31.79
N LEU A 726 -6.18 0.61 32.05
CA LEU A 726 -6.68 0.91 33.42
C LEU A 726 -7.50 -0.26 33.94
N ASP A 727 -7.86 -0.17 35.22
CA ASP A 727 -8.78 -1.15 35.80
C ASP A 727 -10.21 -1.01 35.22
N SER A 728 -11.01 -2.05 35.40
CA SER A 728 -12.42 -2.08 35.00
C SER A 728 -12.66 -1.92 33.49
N GLY A 729 -11.70 -2.34 32.64
CA GLY A 729 -11.87 -2.36 31.20
C GLY A 729 -11.80 -1.00 30.51
N TRP A 730 -11.17 0.00 31.14
CA TRP A 730 -10.80 1.25 30.51
C TRP A 730 -9.41 1.15 29.87
N GLU A 731 -9.26 1.72 28.69
CA GLU A 731 -7.97 1.93 28.05
C GLU A 731 -7.84 3.39 27.62
N ILE A 732 -6.68 3.99 27.81
CA ILE A 732 -6.38 5.35 27.35
C ILE A 732 -5.15 5.28 26.48
N GLY A 733 -5.12 6.08 25.42
CA GLY A 733 -3.97 6.12 24.55
C GLY A 733 -3.98 7.31 23.61
N GLY A 734 -2.99 7.34 22.76
CA GLY A 734 -2.84 8.36 21.75
C GLY A 734 -1.52 8.22 21.02
N GLN A 735 -1.33 9.06 20.00
CA GLN A 735 -0.08 9.11 19.27
C GLN A 735 0.46 10.55 19.19
N ALA A 736 1.78 10.65 19.19
CA ALA A 736 2.50 11.88 18.89
C ALA A 736 3.27 11.69 17.59
N VAL A 737 3.11 12.61 16.64
CA VAL A 737 3.82 12.62 15.37
C VAL A 737 4.56 13.92 15.19
N TYR A 738 5.86 13.85 14.91
CA TYR A 738 6.70 14.98 14.55
C TYR A 738 7.28 14.82 13.15
N ARG A 739 7.26 15.90 12.40
CA ARG A 739 8.02 16.04 11.14
C ARG A 739 8.80 17.33 11.17
N SER A 740 10.10 17.27 10.85
CA SER A 740 10.88 18.46 10.57
C SER A 740 10.42 19.09 9.25
N LYS A 741 10.87 20.31 8.95
CA LYS A 741 10.62 20.96 7.68
C LYS A 741 11.03 20.07 6.51
N VAL A 742 10.29 20.21 5.39
CA VAL A 742 10.51 19.48 4.14
C VAL A 742 10.67 20.48 3.01
N TYR A 743 11.66 20.29 2.15
CA TYR A 743 11.84 21.10 0.97
C TYR A 743 11.04 20.57 -0.22
N GLY A 744 10.50 21.46 -1.04
CA GLY A 744 9.97 21.17 -2.36
C GLY A 744 11.07 21.16 -3.41
N GLY A 745 10.84 20.46 -4.51
CA GLY A 745 11.78 20.41 -5.64
C GLY A 745 11.37 19.37 -6.65
N THR A 746 12.04 19.38 -7.79
CA THR A 746 11.92 18.37 -8.82
C THR A 746 13.06 17.38 -8.74
N PHE A 747 12.76 16.09 -8.91
CA PHE A 747 13.74 14.99 -8.87
C PHE A 747 14.63 15.01 -7.62
N ALA A 748 15.93 15.24 -7.79
CA ALA A 748 16.89 15.13 -6.72
C ALA A 748 17.03 16.40 -5.88
N ALA A 749 17.03 17.59 -6.47
CA ALA A 749 17.36 18.82 -5.74
C ALA A 749 16.14 19.57 -5.21
N ASN A 750 16.29 20.26 -4.09
CA ASN A 750 15.26 21.14 -3.58
C ASN A 750 15.30 22.51 -4.30
N THR A 751 14.13 23.20 -4.36
CA THR A 751 13.98 24.52 -4.96
C THR A 751 14.06 25.66 -3.96
N GLY A 752 14.37 25.39 -2.69
CA GLY A 752 14.33 26.36 -1.60
C GLY A 752 12.94 26.62 -1.02
N ASN A 753 11.85 26.23 -1.70
CA ASN A 753 10.51 26.29 -1.12
C ASN A 753 10.39 25.23 -0.01
N GLU A 754 9.70 25.54 1.10
CA GLU A 754 9.64 24.63 2.23
C GLU A 754 8.25 24.53 2.86
N LEU A 755 7.96 23.40 3.47
CA LEU A 755 6.87 23.22 4.41
C LEU A 755 7.40 23.30 5.84
N PRO A 756 6.68 23.95 6.76
CA PRO A 756 7.11 24.08 8.14
C PRO A 756 7.05 22.74 8.89
N SER A 757 7.88 22.62 9.91
CA SER A 757 7.81 21.51 10.86
C SER A 757 6.51 21.53 11.66
N TYR A 758 6.09 20.35 12.15
CA TYR A 758 4.91 20.27 12.98
C TYR A 758 4.97 19.13 14.00
N TRP A 759 4.21 19.30 15.08
CA TRP A 759 3.73 18.22 15.94
C TRP A 759 2.24 18.03 15.72
N ARG A 760 1.80 16.77 15.63
CA ARG A 760 0.40 16.36 15.69
C ARG A 760 0.22 15.41 16.86
N PHE A 761 -0.85 15.59 17.60
CA PHE A 761 -1.23 14.73 18.70
C PHE A 761 -2.63 14.19 18.45
N ASP A 762 -2.81 12.89 18.62
CA ASP A 762 -4.09 12.23 18.62
C ASP A 762 -4.26 11.55 19.98
N ALA A 763 -5.50 11.40 20.46
CA ALA A 763 -5.79 10.77 21.74
C ALA A 763 -7.06 9.94 21.65
N PHE A 764 -7.15 8.90 22.47
CA PHE A 764 -8.37 8.13 22.59
C PHE A 764 -8.58 7.63 24.02
N VAL A 765 -9.84 7.39 24.32
CA VAL A 765 -10.26 6.62 25.49
C VAL A 765 -11.22 5.54 25.02
N GLU A 766 -10.99 4.33 25.48
CA GLU A 766 -11.78 3.16 25.12
C GLU A 766 -12.33 2.50 26.38
N LYS A 767 -13.56 2.00 26.29
CA LYS A 767 -14.23 1.26 27.34
C LYS A 767 -14.75 -0.05 26.78
N GLN A 768 -14.26 -1.15 27.32
CA GLN A 768 -14.91 -2.43 27.16
C GLN A 768 -16.14 -2.47 28.06
N ILE A 769 -17.34 -2.42 27.48
CA ILE A 769 -18.62 -2.39 28.21
C ILE A 769 -18.91 -3.78 28.74
N ASP A 770 -18.82 -4.78 27.86
CA ASP A 770 -18.92 -6.19 28.19
C ASP A 770 -18.06 -7.03 27.22
N LYS A 771 -18.23 -8.34 27.20
CA LYS A 771 -17.46 -9.26 26.31
C LYS A 771 -17.73 -9.02 24.81
N ASN A 772 -18.84 -8.38 24.45
CA ASN A 772 -19.32 -8.20 23.10
C ASN A 772 -19.17 -6.75 22.63
N TRP A 773 -19.20 -5.76 23.53
CA TRP A 773 -19.29 -4.36 23.20
C TRP A 773 -18.11 -3.54 23.72
N THR A 774 -17.53 -2.77 22.82
CA THR A 774 -16.49 -1.79 23.14
C THR A 774 -16.89 -0.43 22.56
N MET A 775 -16.65 0.64 23.28
CA MET A 775 -16.85 2.02 22.81
C MET A 775 -15.53 2.79 22.94
N LYS A 776 -15.12 3.46 21.85
CA LYS A 776 -13.93 4.30 21.78
C LYS A 776 -14.31 5.72 21.39
N LEU A 777 -13.82 6.70 22.15
CA LEU A 777 -13.78 8.10 21.73
C LEU A 777 -12.39 8.38 21.19
N TYR A 778 -12.28 8.87 19.97
CA TYR A 778 -11.03 9.20 19.32
C TYR A 778 -11.00 10.67 18.92
N ALA A 779 -9.91 11.36 19.19
CA ALA A 779 -9.64 12.74 18.79
C ALA A 779 -8.41 12.77 17.88
N GLN A 780 -8.61 13.02 16.60
CA GLN A 780 -7.54 13.20 15.63
C GLN A 780 -7.09 14.66 15.59
N ASN A 781 -5.79 14.90 15.51
CA ASN A 781 -5.22 16.25 15.49
C ASN A 781 -5.78 17.13 16.62
N LEU A 782 -5.68 16.65 17.85
CA LEU A 782 -6.30 17.22 19.06
C LEU A 782 -6.05 18.73 19.22
N THR A 783 -4.86 19.18 18.87
CA THR A 783 -4.45 20.58 18.97
C THR A 783 -4.89 21.42 17.76
N ASN A 784 -5.62 20.85 16.80
CA ASN A 784 -6.01 21.47 15.54
C ASN A 784 -4.84 22.12 14.80
N LYS A 785 -3.68 21.46 14.83
CA LYS A 785 -2.49 21.95 14.14
C LYS A 785 -2.75 22.04 12.64
N LEU A 786 -2.45 23.19 12.04
CA LEU A 786 -2.36 23.34 10.60
C LEU A 786 -1.03 22.72 10.16
N TYR A 787 -1.10 21.68 9.36
CA TYR A 787 0.05 21.00 8.77
C TYR A 787 -0.29 20.54 7.34
N TYR A 788 0.73 20.06 6.63
CA TYR A 788 0.62 19.78 5.21
C TYR A 788 1.15 18.40 4.89
N ASP A 789 0.46 17.70 3.99
CA ASP A 789 0.87 16.37 3.56
C ASP A 789 2.05 16.43 2.59
N THR A 790 2.00 17.35 1.63
CA THR A 790 2.99 17.43 0.56
C THR A 790 3.06 18.82 -0.07
N LEU A 791 4.23 19.13 -0.62
CA LEU A 791 4.49 20.28 -1.48
C LEU A 791 4.77 19.77 -2.89
N TYR A 792 3.93 20.18 -3.84
CA TYR A 792 4.15 19.87 -5.23
C TYR A 792 5.44 20.50 -5.74
N ARG A 793 6.24 19.74 -6.42
CA ARG A 793 7.62 20.08 -6.77
C ARG A 793 7.81 20.84 -8.09
N SER A 794 6.78 21.46 -8.65
CA SER A 794 6.91 22.25 -9.88
C SER A 794 7.50 23.64 -9.64
N ALA A 795 7.79 24.35 -10.72
CA ALA A 795 8.18 25.77 -10.67
C ALA A 795 7.10 26.65 -10.05
N VAL A 796 5.84 26.18 -10.06
CA VAL A 796 4.69 26.82 -9.43
C VAL A 796 4.15 25.89 -8.34
N PRO A 797 4.70 25.97 -7.13
CA PRO A 797 4.32 25.05 -6.07
C PRO A 797 2.90 25.32 -5.56
N PHE A 798 2.23 24.25 -5.16
CA PHE A 798 0.99 24.27 -4.38
C PHE A 798 1.07 23.17 -3.32
N VAL A 799 0.19 23.21 -2.34
CA VAL A 799 0.36 22.47 -1.09
C VAL A 799 -0.92 21.72 -0.75
N ALA A 800 -0.83 20.42 -0.53
CA ALA A 800 -1.92 19.63 0.01
C ALA A 800 -2.05 19.89 1.52
N VAL A 801 -3.20 20.45 1.93
CA VAL A 801 -3.51 20.68 3.33
C VAL A 801 -3.97 19.39 3.98
N ALA A 802 -3.34 19.01 5.07
CA ALA A 802 -3.72 17.83 5.85
C ALA A 802 -5.03 18.06 6.65
N PRO A 803 -5.75 16.99 7.03
CA PRO A 803 -6.99 17.09 7.78
C PRO A 803 -6.87 17.89 9.08
N GLY A 804 -7.93 18.62 9.41
CA GLY A 804 -8.09 19.34 10.66
C GLY A 804 -8.33 18.42 11.86
N ARG A 805 -8.74 19.04 12.99
CA ARG A 805 -9.19 18.28 14.15
C ARG A 805 -10.53 17.64 13.87
N ALA A 806 -10.64 16.35 14.22
CA ALA A 806 -11.88 15.59 14.14
C ALA A 806 -12.07 14.75 15.40
N PHE A 807 -13.32 14.49 15.77
CA PHE A 807 -13.69 13.62 16.87
C PHE A 807 -14.59 12.51 16.35
N TYR A 808 -14.38 11.30 16.87
CA TYR A 808 -15.09 10.11 16.46
C TYR A 808 -15.58 9.33 17.69
N ILE A 809 -16.77 8.78 17.57
CA ILE A 809 -17.31 7.75 18.48
C ILE A 809 -17.33 6.47 17.67
N ILE A 810 -16.58 5.49 18.12
CA ILE A 810 -16.46 4.19 17.46
C ILE A 810 -17.04 3.14 18.38
N THR A 811 -18.01 2.37 17.88
CA THR A 811 -18.60 1.26 18.65
C THR A 811 -18.29 -0.03 17.94
N THR A 812 -17.66 -0.96 18.65
CA THR A 812 -17.34 -2.31 18.16
C THR A 812 -18.29 -3.32 18.81
N ALA A 813 -18.97 -4.11 17.97
CA ALA A 813 -19.79 -5.25 18.38
C ALA A 813 -19.14 -6.57 17.91
N LYS A 814 -18.98 -7.53 18.81
CA LYS A 814 -18.41 -8.86 18.56
C LYS A 814 -19.39 -9.96 18.99
N PHE A 815 -19.59 -10.99 18.13
CA PHE A 815 -20.54 -12.07 18.36
C PHE A 815 -19.98 -13.44 18.02
#